data_30db4f5a82448e5c170335dfeabeaeb6
#
_entry.id   30db4f5a82448e5c170335dfeabeaeb6
#
_cell.length_a   1.000
_cell.length_b   1.000
_cell.length_c   1.000
_cell.angle_alpha   90.00
_cell.angle_beta   90.00
_cell.angle_gamma   90.00
#
_symmetry.space_group_name_H-M   'P 1'
#
loop_
_entity.id
_entity.type
_entity.pdbx_description
1 polymer ?
#
loop_
_entity_poly.entity_id
_entity_poly.type
_entity_poly.pdbx_seq_one_letter_code
_entity_poly.pdbx_strand_id
1 'polypeptide(L)'
;MANYDESSIKILEGLEAVRKRPGMYIGSTDKRGMHHLVWEIVDNAIDEVINGYGNYIKVIINKDKSITVADNGRGVPIGMHASGKSTPEVIYTILHAGGKFSESGYKVSGGLHGVGASVVNALSKEMQVVIYRDGLISSIEFENGGHVKTPLHTVGKSNKTGTIVKFLPDDTIFKNCNFSYTTICERMQESAFLLSGLTIKVIDEEDGHQAKFHYENGLTSFIEYMNEGKNTLHKVINFGNTKSKIEVDVAMQYTDTYNENILSFVNNVKTSDGGTHEVGFKTGITKAFNDYAKNNNIFKAKDGTLDGSDVREGLSAVISLKIPEELLQFEGQTKGKLGTPEARSVTESITYESLKFFLEENKEVASTILEKAMKSKVAREAARKAREDARNGKNKSKIEKNLSMKLAPAQSKNPKINELFIVEGDSAGGSAKSGRDRKFQAILPLKGKVINSEKASLDELIKNEEINTLIHTIGAGIGQEFDATESNYDKVIIMTDADVDGAHIQILLLTFFYRYMRGLIENGKLYIAMPPLYKLDYGKKKFYAYSDDELNEIKLNNTGKYSIQRYKGLGEMNPEQLWETTMDPETRSLIRVRITDAALAEKRVQVLMGDKVEPRKEWINENVEFTLEDSYRAE
;
A
#
# COMPACT_ATOMS: atom_id res chain seq x y z
N MET A 1 -15.41 39.38 14.56
CA MET A 1 -14.36 38.44 14.96
C MET A 1 -14.95 37.57 16.05
N ALA A 2 -14.90 36.24 15.91
CA ALA A 2 -15.34 35.36 16.99
C ALA A 2 -14.35 35.52 18.16
N ASN A 3 -14.85 35.85 19.35
CA ASN A 3 -14.04 35.94 20.56
C ASN A 3 -13.51 34.52 20.86
N TYR A 4 -12.20 34.35 20.87
CA TYR A 4 -11.55 33.15 21.38
C TYR A 4 -11.27 33.36 22.86
N ASP A 5 -12.15 32.81 23.69
CA ASP A 5 -12.12 32.89 25.16
C ASP A 5 -12.29 31.48 25.77
N GLU A 6 -12.32 31.39 27.08
CA GLU A 6 -12.45 30.13 27.83
C GLU A 6 -13.71 29.36 27.43
N SER A 7 -14.80 30.03 27.02
CA SER A 7 -16.04 29.41 26.58
C SER A 7 -15.89 28.70 25.22
N SER A 8 -14.87 29.03 24.43
CA SER A 8 -14.56 28.38 23.16
C SER A 8 -13.86 27.04 23.34
N ILE A 9 -13.34 26.74 24.55
CA ILE A 9 -12.67 25.48 24.87
C ILE A 9 -13.72 24.43 25.27
N LYS A 10 -13.90 23.41 24.41
CA LYS A 10 -14.82 22.30 24.67
C LYS A 10 -14.05 21.03 25.00
N ILE A 11 -14.40 20.41 26.11
CA ILE A 11 -13.92 19.06 26.44
C ILE A 11 -14.88 18.06 25.78
N LEU A 12 -14.32 17.13 25.03
CA LEU A 12 -15.06 16.00 24.44
C LEU A 12 -14.72 14.75 25.23
N GLU A 13 -15.73 14.08 25.75
CA GLU A 13 -15.56 12.88 26.55
C GLU A 13 -16.06 11.63 25.79
N GLY A 14 -15.38 10.50 26.05
CA GLY A 14 -15.82 9.18 25.58
C GLY A 14 -15.96 9.08 24.06
N LEU A 15 -17.01 8.41 23.61
CA LEU A 15 -17.26 8.09 22.20
C LEU A 15 -17.61 9.32 21.35
N GLU A 16 -18.07 10.42 21.96
CA GLU A 16 -18.37 11.66 21.24
C GLU A 16 -17.10 12.27 20.61
N ALA A 17 -15.95 12.14 21.28
CA ALA A 17 -14.67 12.59 20.74
C ALA A 17 -14.32 11.86 19.44
N VAL A 18 -14.58 10.55 19.37
CA VAL A 18 -14.36 9.71 18.18
C VAL A 18 -15.26 10.17 17.03
N ARG A 19 -16.55 10.34 17.28
CA ARG A 19 -17.52 10.78 16.26
C ARG A 19 -17.20 12.16 15.70
N LYS A 20 -16.69 13.06 16.53
CA LYS A 20 -16.35 14.42 16.10
C LYS A 20 -15.06 14.51 15.31
N ARG A 21 -14.10 13.62 15.56
CA ARG A 21 -12.81 13.57 14.87
C ARG A 21 -12.41 12.14 14.49
N PRO A 22 -13.21 11.46 13.64
CA PRO A 22 -12.97 10.05 13.30
C PRO A 22 -11.61 9.83 12.64
N GLY A 23 -11.12 10.78 11.84
CA GLY A 23 -9.82 10.70 11.18
C GLY A 23 -8.63 10.53 12.12
N MET A 24 -8.74 10.93 13.40
CA MET A 24 -7.68 10.69 14.40
C MET A 24 -7.57 9.21 14.79
N TYR A 25 -8.65 8.44 14.66
CA TYR A 25 -8.72 7.03 15.08
C TYR A 25 -8.64 6.05 13.93
N ILE A 26 -9.21 6.39 12.77
CA ILE A 26 -9.31 5.52 11.59
C ILE A 26 -8.61 6.08 10.34
N GLY A 27 -7.89 7.20 10.48
CA GLY A 27 -7.10 7.83 9.43
C GLY A 27 -7.90 8.65 8.42
N SER A 28 -9.10 8.24 8.02
CA SER A 28 -9.98 8.96 7.09
C SER A 28 -11.44 8.54 7.26
N THR A 29 -12.38 9.27 6.63
CA THR A 29 -13.81 8.92 6.58
C THR A 29 -14.25 8.48 5.18
N ASP A 30 -13.29 8.19 4.31
CA ASP A 30 -13.51 7.60 2.99
C ASP A 30 -13.65 6.07 3.05
N LYS A 31 -13.70 5.42 1.89
CA LYS A 31 -13.78 3.96 1.76
C LYS A 31 -12.70 3.23 2.57
N ARG A 32 -11.49 3.80 2.67
CA ARG A 32 -10.37 3.19 3.42
C ARG A 32 -10.62 3.23 4.93
N GLY A 33 -11.04 4.37 5.47
CA GLY A 33 -11.39 4.48 6.88
C GLY A 33 -12.56 3.59 7.27
N MET A 34 -13.55 3.41 6.36
CA MET A 34 -14.65 2.48 6.58
C MET A 34 -14.16 1.01 6.66
N HIS A 35 -13.23 0.59 5.79
CA HIS A 35 -12.62 -0.74 5.88
C HIS A 35 -11.81 -0.92 7.16
N HIS A 36 -11.22 0.16 7.70
CA HIS A 36 -10.48 0.10 8.97
C HIS A 36 -11.35 -0.41 10.13
N LEU A 37 -12.66 -0.12 10.11
CA LEU A 37 -13.59 -0.68 11.10
C LEU A 37 -13.62 -2.22 11.07
N VAL A 38 -13.54 -2.81 9.88
CA VAL A 38 -13.46 -4.27 9.72
C VAL A 38 -12.16 -4.79 10.33
N TRP A 39 -11.04 -4.11 10.04
CA TRP A 39 -9.72 -4.51 10.56
C TRP A 39 -9.68 -4.52 12.07
N GLU A 40 -10.23 -3.52 12.75
CA GLU A 40 -10.24 -3.45 14.21
C GLU A 40 -11.00 -4.63 14.85
N ILE A 41 -12.11 -5.09 14.26
CA ILE A 41 -12.84 -6.25 14.78
C ILE A 41 -12.14 -7.57 14.42
N VAL A 42 -11.61 -7.69 13.20
CA VAL A 42 -10.86 -8.87 12.75
C VAL A 42 -9.57 -9.03 13.55
N ASP A 43 -8.84 -7.94 13.82
CA ASP A 43 -7.60 -7.99 14.61
C ASP A 43 -7.86 -8.47 16.04
N ASN A 44 -9.04 -8.20 16.63
CA ASN A 44 -9.42 -8.78 17.92
C ASN A 44 -9.59 -10.31 17.84
N ALA A 45 -10.20 -10.81 16.75
CA ALA A 45 -10.32 -12.25 16.51
C ALA A 45 -8.94 -12.91 16.25
N ILE A 46 -8.06 -12.22 15.51
CA ILE A 46 -6.68 -12.65 15.25
C ILE A 46 -5.87 -12.72 16.56
N ASP A 47 -6.03 -11.77 17.46
CA ASP A 47 -5.34 -11.76 18.75
C ASP A 47 -5.70 -13.00 19.60
N GLU A 48 -6.94 -13.51 19.51
CA GLU A 48 -7.30 -14.80 20.13
C GLU A 48 -6.51 -15.95 19.49
N VAL A 49 -6.41 -15.98 18.16
CA VAL A 49 -5.68 -17.03 17.41
C VAL A 49 -4.19 -17.00 17.72
N ILE A 50 -3.55 -15.83 17.73
CA ILE A 50 -2.11 -15.67 18.04
C ILE A 50 -1.80 -16.21 19.45
N ASN A 51 -2.73 -16.05 20.39
CA ASN A 51 -2.58 -16.54 21.75
C ASN A 51 -3.03 -18.01 21.95
N GLY A 52 -3.34 -18.71 20.85
CA GLY A 52 -3.68 -20.14 20.85
C GLY A 52 -5.15 -20.44 21.14
N TYR A 53 -6.03 -19.46 21.05
CA TYR A 53 -7.46 -19.60 21.32
C TYR A 53 -8.28 -19.50 20.04
N GLY A 54 -8.58 -20.64 19.44
CA GLY A 54 -9.35 -20.71 18.22
C GLY A 54 -8.48 -20.73 16.95
N ASN A 55 -9.14 -21.00 15.82
CA ASN A 55 -8.48 -21.17 14.51
C ASN A 55 -9.44 -20.89 13.34
N TYR A 56 -10.56 -20.25 13.61
CA TYR A 56 -11.57 -19.96 12.60
C TYR A 56 -12.13 -18.55 12.74
N ILE A 57 -12.10 -17.81 11.63
CA ILE A 57 -12.68 -16.48 11.53
C ILE A 57 -13.61 -16.45 10.31
N LYS A 58 -14.77 -15.82 10.44
CA LYS A 58 -15.72 -15.63 9.36
C LYS A 58 -16.08 -14.15 9.24
N VAL A 59 -15.95 -13.60 8.05
CA VAL A 59 -16.32 -12.22 7.73
C VAL A 59 -17.45 -12.26 6.70
N ILE A 60 -18.54 -11.53 6.97
CA ILE A 60 -19.70 -11.47 6.07
C ILE A 60 -20.00 -10.01 5.77
N ILE A 61 -20.07 -9.68 4.49
CA ILE A 61 -20.69 -8.46 3.99
C ILE A 61 -22.18 -8.78 3.83
N ASN A 62 -23.00 -8.24 4.71
CA ASN A 62 -24.44 -8.54 4.71
C ASN A 62 -25.18 -7.66 3.67
N LYS A 63 -26.37 -8.12 3.22
CA LYS A 63 -27.22 -7.37 2.27
C LYS A 63 -27.66 -6.00 2.77
N ASP A 64 -27.74 -5.82 4.09
CA ASP A 64 -28.08 -4.54 4.74
C ASP A 64 -26.88 -3.59 4.85
N LYS A 65 -25.75 -3.89 4.17
CA LYS A 65 -24.47 -3.16 4.21
C LYS A 65 -23.76 -3.19 5.57
N SER A 66 -24.22 -4.00 6.50
CA SER A 66 -23.49 -4.27 7.74
C SER A 66 -22.39 -5.31 7.51
N ILE A 67 -21.41 -5.36 8.42
CA ILE A 67 -20.39 -6.40 8.48
C ILE A 67 -20.65 -7.29 9.68
N THR A 68 -20.49 -8.59 9.49
CA THR A 68 -20.46 -9.57 10.59
C THR A 68 -19.08 -10.20 10.63
N VAL A 69 -18.42 -10.16 11.78
CA VAL A 69 -17.17 -10.91 12.06
C VAL A 69 -17.46 -11.90 13.17
N ALA A 70 -17.14 -13.16 12.93
CA ALA A 70 -17.31 -14.23 13.91
C ALA A 70 -16.01 -14.99 14.08
N ASP A 71 -15.62 -15.27 15.34
CA ASP A 71 -14.47 -16.09 15.71
C ASP A 71 -14.91 -17.29 16.58
N ASN A 72 -14.01 -18.23 16.76
CA ASN A 72 -14.14 -19.34 17.69
C ASN A 72 -13.11 -19.30 18.85
N GLY A 73 -12.74 -18.08 19.27
CA GLY A 73 -11.87 -17.82 20.41
C GLY A 73 -12.54 -18.10 21.77
N ARG A 74 -12.02 -17.50 22.82
CA ARG A 74 -12.56 -17.67 24.20
C ARG A 74 -13.92 -17.02 24.42
N GLY A 75 -14.30 -16.09 23.59
CA GLY A 75 -15.42 -15.18 23.79
C GLY A 75 -15.12 -14.07 24.81
N VAL A 76 -15.71 -12.90 24.63
CA VAL A 76 -15.57 -11.76 25.53
C VAL A 76 -16.07 -12.13 26.93
N PRO A 77 -15.37 -11.74 28.05
CA PRO A 77 -15.88 -11.97 29.39
C PRO A 77 -17.25 -11.31 29.61
N ILE A 78 -18.19 -12.04 30.20
CA ILE A 78 -19.59 -11.61 30.39
C ILE A 78 -19.91 -11.15 31.81
N GLY A 79 -18.94 -11.15 32.71
CA GLY A 79 -19.11 -10.72 34.11
C GLY A 79 -19.30 -9.21 34.26
N MET A 80 -19.60 -8.81 35.49
CA MET A 80 -19.69 -7.38 35.87
C MET A 80 -18.29 -6.84 36.14
N HIS A 81 -18.00 -5.67 35.56
CA HIS A 81 -16.77 -4.92 35.80
C HIS A 81 -16.89 -4.09 37.11
N ALA A 82 -15.75 -3.71 37.71
CA ALA A 82 -15.71 -2.89 38.94
C ALA A 82 -16.44 -1.52 38.81
N SER A 83 -16.64 -1.03 37.57
CA SER A 83 -17.41 0.19 37.26
C SER A 83 -18.93 0.03 37.41
N GLY A 84 -19.44 -1.15 37.74
CA GLY A 84 -20.88 -1.43 37.79
C GLY A 84 -21.53 -1.71 36.43
N LYS A 85 -20.76 -1.74 35.35
CA LYS A 85 -21.20 -2.08 33.99
C LYS A 85 -20.82 -3.51 33.64
N SER A 86 -21.52 -4.13 32.69
CA SER A 86 -21.06 -5.42 32.15
C SER A 86 -19.73 -5.27 31.41
N THR A 87 -18.87 -6.29 31.45
CA THR A 87 -17.57 -6.24 30.77
C THR A 87 -17.71 -5.93 29.27
N PRO A 88 -18.65 -6.53 28.52
CA PRO A 88 -18.87 -6.14 27.11
C PRO A 88 -19.25 -4.67 26.94
N GLU A 89 -20.11 -4.12 27.83
CA GLU A 89 -20.44 -2.69 27.77
C GLU A 89 -19.19 -1.82 27.95
N VAL A 90 -18.31 -2.17 28.89
CA VAL A 90 -17.05 -1.44 29.12
C VAL A 90 -16.16 -1.48 27.88
N ILE A 91 -15.95 -2.67 27.26
CA ILE A 91 -15.08 -2.85 26.10
C ILE A 91 -15.57 -2.06 24.86
N TYR A 92 -16.88 -2.02 24.65
CA TYR A 92 -17.46 -1.40 23.47
C TYR A 92 -17.86 0.07 23.66
N THR A 93 -17.85 0.61 24.90
CA THR A 93 -18.27 2.02 25.14
C THR A 93 -17.22 2.89 25.82
N ILE A 94 -16.15 2.32 26.38
CA ILE A 94 -15.13 3.10 27.07
C ILE A 94 -13.82 3.02 26.27
N LEU A 95 -13.25 4.17 25.96
CA LEU A 95 -11.92 4.25 25.33
C LEU A 95 -10.85 3.81 26.32
N HIS A 96 -9.80 3.20 25.81
CA HIS A 96 -8.68 2.69 26.63
C HIS A 96 -9.13 1.66 27.69
N ALA A 97 -10.11 0.84 27.33
CA ALA A 97 -10.57 -0.28 28.13
C ALA A 97 -10.38 -1.60 27.38
N GLY A 98 -9.78 -2.58 28.01
CA GLY A 98 -9.56 -3.90 27.38
C GLY A 98 -8.65 -4.81 28.20
N GLY A 99 -8.76 -6.11 27.98
CA GLY A 99 -7.94 -7.13 28.65
C GLY A 99 -6.48 -7.18 28.20
N LYS A 100 -6.09 -6.34 27.26
CA LYS A 100 -4.72 -6.28 26.70
C LYS A 100 -3.76 -5.45 27.57
N PHE A 101 -4.28 -4.66 28.52
CA PHE A 101 -3.46 -3.90 29.49
C PHE A 101 -2.99 -4.71 30.70
N SER A 102 -3.31 -6.00 30.77
CA SER A 102 -2.88 -6.87 31.86
C SER A 102 -2.06 -8.05 31.33
N GLU A 103 -0.91 -8.33 31.93
CA GLU A 103 -0.02 -9.46 31.58
C GLU A 103 -0.72 -10.83 31.58
N SER A 104 -1.85 -10.95 32.26
CA SER A 104 -2.60 -12.19 32.37
C SER A 104 -3.56 -12.46 31.20
N GLY A 105 -3.85 -11.47 30.35
CA GLY A 105 -4.88 -11.58 29.30
C GLY A 105 -4.34 -12.07 27.96
N TYR A 106 -3.31 -11.42 27.46
CA TYR A 106 -2.67 -11.67 26.16
C TYR A 106 -1.16 -11.55 26.29
N LYS A 107 -0.42 -12.52 25.75
CA LYS A 107 1.05 -12.47 25.71
C LYS A 107 1.55 -11.62 24.54
N VAL A 108 0.84 -11.68 23.45
CA VAL A 108 1.14 -10.97 22.19
C VAL A 108 -0.17 -10.42 21.64
N SER A 109 -0.18 -9.18 21.22
CA SER A 109 -1.36 -8.53 20.63
C SER A 109 -0.96 -7.54 19.54
N GLY A 110 -1.73 -7.47 18.47
CA GLY A 110 -1.63 -6.42 17.46
C GLY A 110 -2.33 -5.11 17.89
N GLY A 111 -3.34 -5.22 18.74
CA GLY A 111 -4.12 -4.09 19.26
C GLY A 111 -3.53 -3.53 20.56
N LEU A 112 -2.83 -2.38 20.49
CA LEU A 112 -2.11 -1.78 21.64
C LEU A 112 -2.92 -0.78 22.46
N HIS A 113 -3.95 -0.17 21.87
CA HIS A 113 -4.54 1.04 22.47
C HIS A 113 -5.85 0.81 23.21
N GLY A 114 -6.41 -0.40 23.12
CA GLY A 114 -7.69 -0.73 23.77
C GLY A 114 -8.86 0.16 23.32
N VAL A 115 -8.80 0.63 22.07
CA VAL A 115 -9.81 1.55 21.52
C VAL A 115 -10.58 1.00 20.31
N GLY A 116 -10.06 -0.03 19.63
CA GLY A 116 -10.62 -0.49 18.35
C GLY A 116 -12.09 -0.83 18.41
N ALA A 117 -12.52 -1.66 19.35
CA ALA A 117 -13.92 -2.07 19.51
C ALA A 117 -14.84 -0.88 19.81
N SER A 118 -14.44 0.02 20.71
CA SER A 118 -15.20 1.21 21.08
C SER A 118 -15.24 2.26 19.96
N VAL A 119 -14.16 2.38 19.16
CA VAL A 119 -14.13 3.23 17.96
C VAL A 119 -15.10 2.71 16.89
N VAL A 120 -15.12 1.40 16.62
CA VAL A 120 -16.09 0.82 15.66
C VAL A 120 -17.52 1.08 16.13
N ASN A 121 -17.81 0.88 17.41
CA ASN A 121 -19.13 1.15 17.98
C ASN A 121 -19.51 2.65 17.87
N ALA A 122 -18.58 3.56 18.20
CA ALA A 122 -18.80 4.99 18.08
C ALA A 122 -19.13 5.45 16.65
N LEU A 123 -18.56 4.79 15.63
CA LEU A 123 -18.74 5.12 14.22
C LEU A 123 -19.80 4.26 13.52
N SER A 124 -20.56 3.47 14.30
CA SER A 124 -21.66 2.65 13.82
C SER A 124 -23.01 3.23 14.17
N LYS A 125 -23.97 3.05 13.28
CA LYS A 125 -25.39 3.33 13.50
C LYS A 125 -26.01 2.29 14.43
N GLU A 126 -25.64 1.03 14.22
CA GLU A 126 -26.05 -0.10 15.02
C GLU A 126 -24.88 -1.07 15.20
N MET A 127 -24.80 -1.69 16.38
CA MET A 127 -23.86 -2.78 16.65
C MET A 127 -24.54 -3.82 17.54
N GLN A 128 -24.33 -5.09 17.21
CA GLN A 128 -24.73 -6.25 18.02
C GLN A 128 -23.52 -7.12 18.31
N VAL A 129 -23.38 -7.53 19.55
CA VAL A 129 -22.33 -8.46 19.99
C VAL A 129 -22.97 -9.68 20.63
N VAL A 130 -22.73 -10.85 20.03
CA VAL A 130 -23.17 -12.14 20.55
C VAL A 130 -21.96 -12.91 21.04
N ILE A 131 -22.00 -13.38 22.28
CA ILE A 131 -20.86 -13.97 22.99
C ILE A 131 -21.21 -15.40 23.40
N TYR A 132 -20.36 -16.33 22.99
CA TYR A 132 -20.41 -17.74 23.37
C TYR A 132 -19.33 -17.98 24.42
N ARG A 133 -19.72 -18.06 25.71
CA ARG A 133 -18.79 -18.26 26.81
C ARG A 133 -19.46 -18.90 28.02
N ASP A 134 -18.70 -19.72 28.73
CA ASP A 134 -19.10 -20.36 30.00
C ASP A 134 -20.44 -21.13 29.89
N GLY A 135 -20.66 -21.79 28.74
CA GLY A 135 -21.88 -22.56 28.47
C GLY A 135 -23.12 -21.70 28.11
N LEU A 136 -22.96 -20.39 28.02
CA LEU A 136 -24.02 -19.44 27.73
C LEU A 136 -23.85 -18.76 26.38
N ILE A 137 -24.96 -18.32 25.81
CA ILE A 137 -25.02 -17.37 24.71
C ILE A 137 -25.57 -16.08 25.28
N SER A 138 -24.81 -15.01 25.22
CA SER A 138 -25.20 -13.68 25.72
C SER A 138 -25.18 -12.69 24.57
N SER A 139 -26.07 -11.69 24.59
CA SER A 139 -26.16 -10.64 23.59
C SER A 139 -26.23 -9.27 24.22
N ILE A 140 -25.59 -8.29 23.58
CA ILE A 140 -25.69 -6.87 23.90
C ILE A 140 -25.84 -6.10 22.57
N GLU A 141 -26.66 -5.05 22.57
CA GLU A 141 -26.91 -4.23 21.38
C GLU A 141 -26.66 -2.76 21.69
N PHE A 142 -26.10 -2.07 20.68
CA PHE A 142 -25.82 -0.64 20.72
C PHE A 142 -26.44 0.05 19.50
N GLU A 143 -26.74 1.32 19.66
CA GLU A 143 -27.26 2.17 18.60
C GLU A 143 -26.67 3.58 18.67
N ASN A 144 -26.81 4.35 17.59
CA ASN A 144 -26.52 5.79 17.53
C ASN A 144 -25.14 6.17 18.08
N GLY A 145 -24.09 5.42 17.68
CA GLY A 145 -22.71 5.72 18.07
C GLY A 145 -22.34 5.23 19.47
N GLY A 146 -22.88 4.09 19.88
CA GLY A 146 -22.45 3.36 21.07
C GLY A 146 -23.36 3.52 22.30
N HIS A 147 -24.56 4.08 22.13
CA HIS A 147 -25.58 4.04 23.19
C HIS A 147 -26.13 2.62 23.35
N VAL A 148 -26.18 2.13 24.57
CA VAL A 148 -26.73 0.80 24.87
C VAL A 148 -28.24 0.79 24.54
N LYS A 149 -28.62 0.00 23.53
CA LYS A 149 -30.02 -0.24 23.15
C LYS A 149 -30.62 -1.37 23.98
N THR A 150 -29.92 -2.51 24.03
CA THR A 150 -30.32 -3.66 24.83
C THR A 150 -29.14 -4.08 25.71
N PRO A 151 -29.26 -4.00 27.04
CA PRO A 151 -28.18 -4.43 27.95
C PRO A 151 -27.83 -5.91 27.78
N LEU A 152 -26.65 -6.29 28.28
CA LEU A 152 -26.22 -7.68 28.24
C LEU A 152 -27.24 -8.62 28.88
N HIS A 153 -27.69 -9.60 28.12
CA HIS A 153 -28.64 -10.62 28.58
C HIS A 153 -28.31 -11.97 27.97
N THR A 154 -28.71 -13.03 28.64
CA THR A 154 -28.55 -14.40 28.14
C THR A 154 -29.68 -14.75 27.20
N VAL A 155 -29.33 -15.19 25.97
CA VAL A 155 -30.29 -15.59 24.93
C VAL A 155 -30.36 -17.11 24.75
N GLY A 156 -29.43 -17.88 25.33
CA GLY A 156 -29.43 -19.33 25.20
C GLY A 156 -28.24 -20.03 25.88
N LYS A 157 -28.09 -21.31 25.59
CA LYS A 157 -26.96 -22.14 26.04
C LYS A 157 -26.21 -22.73 24.86
N SER A 158 -24.89 -22.86 24.94
CA SER A 158 -24.05 -23.43 23.90
C SER A 158 -22.77 -23.97 24.47
N ASN A 159 -22.28 -25.09 23.94
CA ASN A 159 -20.94 -25.62 24.26
C ASN A 159 -19.84 -25.00 23.38
N LYS A 160 -20.19 -24.10 22.44
CA LYS A 160 -19.23 -23.37 21.62
C LYS A 160 -18.67 -22.19 22.38
N THR A 161 -17.50 -21.72 21.97
CA THR A 161 -16.89 -20.47 22.42
C THR A 161 -16.67 -19.54 21.23
N GLY A 162 -16.55 -18.25 21.48
CA GLY A 162 -16.26 -17.25 20.45
C GLY A 162 -17.10 -15.98 20.59
N THR A 163 -16.85 -15.05 19.68
CA THR A 163 -17.58 -13.79 19.62
C THR A 163 -18.09 -13.54 18.19
N ILE A 164 -19.30 -13.01 18.08
CA ILE A 164 -19.84 -12.52 16.83
C ILE A 164 -20.12 -11.04 17.01
N VAL A 165 -19.54 -10.20 16.18
CA VAL A 165 -19.79 -8.76 16.13
C VAL A 165 -20.42 -8.42 14.79
N LYS A 166 -21.63 -7.89 14.81
CA LYS A 166 -22.29 -7.31 13.65
C LYS A 166 -22.38 -5.80 13.85
N PHE A 167 -21.93 -5.01 12.87
CA PHE A 167 -22.01 -3.56 12.91
C PHE A 167 -22.42 -2.96 11.57
N LEU A 168 -23.20 -1.89 11.63
CA LEU A 168 -23.62 -1.08 10.48
C LEU A 168 -22.94 0.28 10.58
N PRO A 169 -22.00 0.65 9.69
CA PRO A 169 -21.38 1.97 9.72
C PRO A 169 -22.39 3.10 9.62
N ASP A 170 -22.09 4.23 10.27
CA ASP A 170 -22.96 5.42 10.24
C ASP A 170 -22.78 6.15 8.90
N ASP A 171 -23.87 6.19 8.11
CA ASP A 171 -23.92 6.81 6.78
C ASP A 171 -23.78 8.35 6.82
N THR A 172 -23.99 8.97 7.98
CA THR A 172 -23.72 10.40 8.16
C THR A 172 -22.23 10.72 8.22
N ILE A 173 -21.41 9.74 8.61
CA ILE A 173 -19.93 9.82 8.69
C ILE A 173 -19.30 9.29 7.40
N PHE A 174 -19.73 8.12 6.92
CA PHE A 174 -19.19 7.43 5.73
C PHE A 174 -20.10 7.64 4.52
N LYS A 175 -20.08 8.85 3.98
CA LYS A 175 -20.95 9.21 2.84
C LYS A 175 -20.54 8.47 1.57
N ASN A 176 -21.51 7.84 0.90
CA ASN A 176 -21.34 7.15 -0.38
C ASN A 176 -20.20 6.09 -0.37
N CYS A 177 -19.98 5.43 0.76
CA CYS A 177 -18.99 4.37 0.90
C CYS A 177 -19.65 2.99 0.92
N ASN A 178 -19.07 2.02 0.22
CA ASN A 178 -19.44 0.62 0.27
C ASN A 178 -18.22 -0.23 0.59
N PHE A 179 -18.41 -1.37 1.25
CA PHE A 179 -17.37 -2.35 1.46
C PHE A 179 -16.96 -2.99 0.12
N SER A 180 -15.70 -3.37 0.01
CA SER A 180 -15.17 -4.08 -1.15
C SER A 180 -14.82 -5.50 -0.75
N TYR A 181 -15.49 -6.46 -1.35
CA TYR A 181 -15.22 -7.88 -1.17
C TYR A 181 -13.74 -8.20 -1.45
N THR A 182 -13.21 -7.71 -2.59
CA THR A 182 -11.81 -7.93 -2.97
C THR A 182 -10.84 -7.38 -1.92
N THR A 183 -11.05 -6.16 -1.43
CA THR A 183 -10.18 -5.55 -0.40
C THR A 183 -10.20 -6.34 0.91
N ILE A 184 -11.37 -6.86 1.31
CA ILE A 184 -11.49 -7.69 2.50
C ILE A 184 -10.78 -9.04 2.27
N CYS A 185 -11.00 -9.69 1.12
CA CYS A 185 -10.34 -10.96 0.79
C CYS A 185 -8.82 -10.85 0.81
N GLU A 186 -8.26 -9.79 0.21
CA GLU A 186 -6.81 -9.55 0.18
C GLU A 186 -6.21 -9.48 1.59
N ARG A 187 -6.81 -8.70 2.48
CA ARG A 187 -6.36 -8.57 3.87
C ARG A 187 -6.52 -9.88 4.66
N MET A 188 -7.62 -10.59 4.45
CA MET A 188 -7.88 -11.88 5.11
C MET A 188 -6.91 -12.96 4.63
N GLN A 189 -6.54 -12.94 3.36
CA GLN A 189 -5.55 -13.84 2.78
C GLN A 189 -4.15 -13.61 3.38
N GLU A 190 -3.71 -12.34 3.50
CA GLU A 190 -2.44 -12.00 4.19
C GLU A 190 -2.42 -12.55 5.63
N SER A 191 -3.50 -12.33 6.39
CA SER A 191 -3.60 -12.82 7.76
C SER A 191 -3.57 -14.34 7.85
N ALA A 192 -4.19 -15.05 6.91
CA ALA A 192 -4.18 -16.51 6.86
C ALA A 192 -2.79 -17.08 6.51
N PHE A 193 -1.99 -16.40 5.71
CA PHE A 193 -0.59 -16.76 5.47
C PHE A 193 0.30 -16.59 6.70
N LEU A 194 0.07 -15.54 7.49
CA LEU A 194 0.88 -15.24 8.67
C LEU A 194 0.62 -16.18 9.82
N LEU A 195 -0.57 -16.78 9.89
CA LEU A 195 -1.02 -17.64 11.00
C LEU A 195 -1.34 -19.04 10.49
N SER A 196 -0.33 -19.90 10.48
CA SER A 196 -0.48 -21.31 10.07
C SER A 196 -1.64 -22.00 10.79
N GLY A 197 -2.47 -22.72 10.04
CA GLY A 197 -3.63 -23.44 10.56
C GLY A 197 -4.89 -22.60 10.80
N LEU A 198 -4.81 -21.25 10.66
CA LEU A 198 -5.98 -20.38 10.69
C LEU A 198 -6.81 -20.58 9.43
N THR A 199 -8.11 -20.75 9.59
CA THR A 199 -9.09 -20.71 8.49
C THR A 199 -9.87 -19.41 8.55
N ILE A 200 -9.85 -18.63 7.46
CA ILE A 200 -10.68 -17.44 7.31
C ILE A 200 -11.66 -17.64 6.15
N LYS A 201 -12.94 -17.42 6.40
CA LYS A 201 -13.98 -17.44 5.37
C LYS A 201 -14.56 -16.04 5.18
N VAL A 202 -14.60 -15.57 3.94
CA VAL A 202 -15.22 -14.30 3.55
C VAL A 202 -16.45 -14.61 2.69
N ILE A 203 -17.57 -13.95 2.97
CA ILE A 203 -18.83 -14.11 2.24
C ILE A 203 -19.35 -12.71 1.91
N ASP A 204 -19.76 -12.52 0.67
CA ASP A 204 -20.58 -11.40 0.24
C ASP A 204 -21.99 -11.94 -0.04
N GLU A 205 -22.97 -11.48 0.75
CA GLU A 205 -24.35 -11.95 0.60
C GLU A 205 -25.10 -11.21 -0.51
N GLU A 206 -24.60 -10.04 -0.96
CA GLU A 206 -25.25 -9.29 -2.04
C GLU A 206 -24.97 -9.96 -3.38
N ASP A 207 -23.70 -10.25 -3.69
CA ASP A 207 -23.27 -10.83 -4.95
C ASP A 207 -23.16 -12.36 -4.89
N GLY A 208 -23.29 -12.96 -3.71
CA GLY A 208 -23.16 -14.40 -3.49
C GLY A 208 -21.72 -14.93 -3.55
N HIS A 209 -20.74 -14.05 -3.61
CA HIS A 209 -19.33 -14.44 -3.65
C HIS A 209 -18.85 -14.99 -2.30
N GLN A 210 -17.97 -16.00 -2.36
CA GLN A 210 -17.34 -16.52 -1.15
C GLN A 210 -15.91 -16.96 -1.42
N ALA A 211 -15.04 -16.75 -0.43
CA ALA A 211 -13.65 -17.22 -0.44
C ALA A 211 -13.33 -17.90 0.90
N LYS A 212 -12.39 -18.85 0.85
CA LYS A 212 -11.84 -19.53 2.03
C LYS A 212 -10.33 -19.54 1.93
N PHE A 213 -9.66 -19.03 2.95
CA PHE A 213 -8.22 -18.99 3.05
C PHE A 213 -7.76 -19.91 4.19
N HIS A 214 -6.83 -20.80 3.89
CA HIS A 214 -6.25 -21.72 4.86
C HIS A 214 -4.90 -22.22 4.33
N TYR A 215 -3.83 -21.97 5.07
CA TYR A 215 -2.47 -22.28 4.66
C TYR A 215 -1.73 -22.99 5.80
N GLU A 216 -1.43 -24.27 5.61
CA GLU A 216 -0.69 -25.05 6.62
C GLU A 216 0.78 -24.65 6.67
N ASN A 217 1.38 -24.34 5.51
CA ASN A 217 2.78 -23.95 5.40
C ASN A 217 3.03 -22.44 5.62
N GLY A 218 2.02 -21.68 6.03
CA GLY A 218 2.14 -20.31 6.48
C GLY A 218 2.98 -19.40 5.57
N LEU A 219 4.11 -18.89 6.08
CA LEU A 219 4.99 -17.98 5.34
C LEU A 219 5.59 -18.59 4.07
N THR A 220 5.80 -19.90 4.01
CA THR A 220 6.27 -20.58 2.79
C THR A 220 5.25 -20.40 1.66
N SER A 221 3.97 -20.65 1.95
CA SER A 221 2.89 -20.45 0.98
C SER A 221 2.75 -18.97 0.60
N PHE A 222 3.05 -18.05 1.52
CA PHE A 222 3.05 -16.62 1.21
C PHE A 222 4.12 -16.27 0.17
N ILE A 223 5.35 -16.77 0.33
CA ILE A 223 6.42 -16.55 -0.64
C ILE A 223 6.09 -17.20 -2.00
N GLU A 224 5.53 -18.41 -2.00
CA GLU A 224 5.07 -19.07 -3.23
C GLU A 224 4.01 -18.22 -3.95
N TYR A 225 3.05 -17.67 -3.22
CA TYR A 225 2.05 -16.74 -3.74
C TYR A 225 2.67 -15.45 -4.31
N MET A 226 3.65 -14.85 -3.60
CA MET A 226 4.35 -13.63 -4.07
C MET A 226 5.19 -13.88 -5.32
N ASN A 227 5.67 -15.10 -5.51
CA ASN A 227 6.51 -15.49 -6.64
C ASN A 227 5.75 -16.29 -7.71
N GLU A 228 4.44 -16.41 -7.58
CA GLU A 228 3.59 -17.00 -8.61
C GLU A 228 3.85 -16.32 -9.96
N GLY A 229 4.21 -17.10 -10.96
CA GLY A 229 4.55 -16.56 -12.27
C GLY A 229 6.01 -16.10 -12.47
N LYS A 230 6.87 -16.07 -11.44
CA LYS A 230 8.31 -15.79 -11.57
C LYS A 230 9.12 -17.09 -11.78
N ASN A 231 10.33 -16.94 -12.33
CA ASN A 231 11.29 -18.04 -12.34
C ASN A 231 12.07 -18.02 -11.02
N THR A 232 11.83 -19.01 -10.18
CA THR A 232 12.49 -19.12 -8.88
C THR A 232 13.81 -19.87 -9.02
N LEU A 233 14.85 -19.40 -8.32
CA LEU A 233 16.20 -19.96 -8.41
C LEU A 233 16.41 -21.16 -7.48
N HIS A 234 15.58 -21.30 -6.46
CA HIS A 234 15.63 -22.37 -5.46
C HIS A 234 14.30 -22.52 -4.75
N LYS A 235 14.12 -23.54 -3.93
CA LYS A 235 12.96 -23.71 -3.05
C LYS A 235 12.94 -22.62 -1.97
N VAL A 236 11.77 -22.35 -1.40
CA VAL A 236 11.64 -21.36 -0.31
C VAL A 236 12.57 -21.74 0.85
N ILE A 237 13.35 -20.79 1.32
CA ILE A 237 14.15 -20.87 2.54
C ILE A 237 13.26 -20.35 3.68
N ASN A 238 13.04 -21.18 4.68
CA ASN A 238 12.23 -20.82 5.85
C ASN A 238 13.04 -21.10 7.12
N PHE A 239 13.06 -20.13 8.02
CA PHE A 239 13.70 -20.27 9.32
C PHE A 239 13.01 -19.38 10.36
N GLY A 240 13.06 -19.78 11.60
CA GLY A 240 12.56 -19.00 12.71
C GLY A 240 13.21 -19.40 14.02
N ASN A 241 13.21 -18.49 14.97
CA ASN A 241 13.70 -18.73 16.33
C ASN A 241 13.16 -17.67 17.29
N THR A 242 13.27 -17.95 18.58
CA THR A 242 12.91 -17.02 19.65
C THR A 242 14.15 -16.59 20.42
N LYS A 243 14.40 -15.29 20.55
CA LYS A 243 15.50 -14.73 21.33
C LYS A 243 15.02 -13.47 22.06
N SER A 244 15.38 -13.34 23.34
CA SER A 244 14.97 -12.18 24.16
C SER A 244 13.45 -11.94 24.17
N LYS A 245 12.65 -12.99 24.26
CA LYS A 245 11.17 -12.98 24.19
C LYS A 245 10.59 -12.55 22.82
N ILE A 246 11.40 -12.24 21.84
CA ILE A 246 10.96 -11.89 20.47
C ILE A 246 11.07 -13.15 19.61
N GLU A 247 9.95 -13.59 19.06
CA GLU A 247 9.88 -14.66 18.06
C GLU A 247 10.02 -14.02 16.67
N VAL A 248 10.90 -14.57 15.84
CA VAL A 248 11.15 -14.11 14.48
C VAL A 248 10.99 -15.30 13.53
N ASP A 249 10.09 -15.18 12.59
CA ASP A 249 9.88 -16.12 11.49
C ASP A 249 10.15 -15.42 10.16
N VAL A 250 10.94 -16.06 9.30
CA VAL A 250 11.31 -15.53 8.00
C VAL A 250 11.14 -16.61 6.94
N ALA A 251 10.48 -16.27 5.84
CA ALA A 251 10.52 -17.05 4.61
C ALA A 251 11.07 -16.17 3.49
N MET A 252 11.94 -16.74 2.63
CA MET A 252 12.57 -16.00 1.55
C MET A 252 12.88 -16.88 0.35
N GLN A 253 12.93 -16.27 -0.84
CA GLN A 253 13.26 -16.94 -2.08
C GLN A 253 13.83 -15.95 -3.09
N TYR A 254 14.84 -16.36 -3.85
CA TYR A 254 15.35 -15.58 -4.96
C TYR A 254 14.68 -15.99 -6.27
N THR A 255 14.46 -14.99 -7.10
CA THR A 255 13.95 -15.12 -8.46
C THR A 255 14.98 -14.57 -9.46
N ASP A 256 14.77 -14.79 -10.74
CA ASP A 256 15.61 -14.22 -11.80
C ASP A 256 15.35 -12.71 -12.04
N THR A 257 14.36 -12.13 -11.37
CA THR A 257 14.04 -10.69 -11.46
C THR A 257 15.09 -9.82 -10.79
N TYR A 258 15.01 -8.51 -11.00
CA TYR A 258 15.98 -7.54 -10.46
C TYR A 258 15.50 -6.82 -9.20
N ASN A 259 14.22 -6.97 -8.84
CA ASN A 259 13.60 -6.18 -7.79
C ASN A 259 13.64 -6.90 -6.44
N GLU A 260 13.85 -6.13 -5.37
CA GLU A 260 13.69 -6.53 -3.98
C GLU A 260 12.20 -6.38 -3.59
N ASN A 261 11.63 -7.41 -2.98
CA ASN A 261 10.26 -7.38 -2.45
C ASN A 261 10.23 -7.96 -1.03
N ILE A 262 10.30 -7.10 -0.03
CA ILE A 262 10.29 -7.47 1.38
C ILE A 262 8.97 -6.99 1.99
N LEU A 263 8.23 -7.92 2.58
CA LEU A 263 7.07 -7.63 3.41
C LEU A 263 7.41 -7.93 4.87
N SER A 264 7.07 -7.01 5.75
CA SER A 264 7.33 -7.17 7.17
C SER A 264 6.09 -6.95 8.03
N PHE A 265 5.97 -7.77 9.07
CA PHE A 265 4.82 -7.82 9.96
C PHE A 265 5.27 -7.95 11.41
N VAL A 266 4.52 -7.33 12.31
CA VAL A 266 4.72 -7.45 13.76
C VAL A 266 3.37 -7.69 14.41
N ASN A 267 3.21 -8.80 15.11
CA ASN A 267 1.95 -9.22 15.72
C ASN A 267 0.77 -9.19 14.73
N ASN A 268 1.01 -9.70 13.49
CA ASN A 268 0.08 -9.68 12.36
C ASN A 268 -0.25 -8.28 11.79
N VAL A 269 0.36 -7.22 12.31
CA VAL A 269 0.23 -5.86 11.76
C VAL A 269 1.32 -5.63 10.71
N LYS A 270 0.93 -5.19 9.51
CA LYS A 270 1.86 -4.87 8.44
C LYS A 270 2.63 -3.59 8.73
N THR A 271 3.96 -3.67 8.67
CA THR A 271 4.85 -2.52 8.83
C THR A 271 5.26 -1.97 7.47
N SER A 272 4.36 -1.20 6.85
CA SER A 272 4.56 -0.68 5.47
C SER A 272 5.77 0.24 5.32
N ASP A 273 6.17 0.90 6.40
CA ASP A 273 7.31 1.81 6.45
C ASP A 273 8.56 1.11 7.05
N GLY A 274 8.51 -0.23 7.16
CA GLY A 274 9.58 -1.05 7.69
C GLY A 274 9.80 -0.89 9.20
N GLY A 275 11.05 -0.79 9.59
CA GLY A 275 11.45 -0.60 11.00
C GLY A 275 12.72 -1.32 11.38
N THR A 276 12.99 -1.39 12.69
CA THR A 276 14.22 -1.97 13.25
C THR A 276 14.44 -3.42 12.86
N HIS A 277 13.39 -4.22 12.78
CA HIS A 277 13.42 -5.64 12.39
C HIS A 277 13.84 -5.82 10.92
N GLU A 278 13.33 -4.99 10.00
CA GLU A 278 13.70 -5.05 8.60
C GLU A 278 15.16 -4.64 8.39
N VAL A 279 15.63 -3.62 9.12
CA VAL A 279 17.05 -3.24 9.15
C VAL A 279 17.90 -4.39 9.66
N GLY A 280 17.47 -5.08 10.73
CA GLY A 280 18.15 -6.26 11.26
C GLY A 280 18.25 -7.39 10.23
N PHE A 281 17.15 -7.72 9.54
CA PHE A 281 17.13 -8.71 8.47
C PHE A 281 18.09 -8.35 7.34
N LYS A 282 18.03 -7.12 6.82
CA LYS A 282 18.90 -6.64 5.73
C LYS A 282 20.39 -6.68 6.11
N THR A 283 20.71 -6.38 7.35
CA THR A 283 22.07 -6.48 7.87
C THR A 283 22.51 -7.95 7.98
N GLY A 284 21.68 -8.78 8.59
CA GLY A 284 21.96 -10.21 8.81
C GLY A 284 22.19 -10.98 7.52
N ILE A 285 21.33 -10.80 6.52
CA ILE A 285 21.48 -11.46 5.21
C ILE A 285 22.76 -11.02 4.51
N THR A 286 23.06 -9.71 4.49
CA THR A 286 24.25 -9.17 3.84
C THR A 286 25.52 -9.73 4.46
N LYS A 287 25.56 -9.81 5.79
CA LYS A 287 26.68 -10.35 6.56
C LYS A 287 26.86 -11.86 6.28
N ALA A 288 25.78 -12.64 6.31
CA ALA A 288 25.83 -14.08 6.07
C ALA A 288 26.43 -14.43 4.70
N PHE A 289 25.99 -13.76 3.64
CA PHE A 289 26.52 -13.99 2.29
C PHE A 289 27.96 -13.54 2.14
N ASN A 290 28.36 -12.40 2.68
CA ASN A 290 29.75 -11.94 2.63
C ASN A 290 30.69 -12.88 3.40
N ASP A 291 30.30 -13.31 4.59
CA ASP A 291 31.11 -14.23 5.40
C ASP A 291 31.23 -15.59 4.72
N TYR A 292 30.14 -16.13 4.17
CA TYR A 292 30.18 -17.38 3.41
C TYR A 292 31.09 -17.29 2.18
N ALA A 293 30.97 -16.23 1.40
CA ALA A 293 31.78 -16.01 0.21
C ALA A 293 33.27 -15.88 0.55
N LYS A 294 33.60 -15.20 1.66
CA LYS A 294 34.97 -15.06 2.18
C LYS A 294 35.53 -16.39 2.65
N ASN A 295 34.77 -17.14 3.48
CA ASN A 295 35.23 -18.40 4.06
C ASN A 295 35.46 -19.49 3.01
N ASN A 296 34.70 -19.48 1.93
CA ASN A 296 34.78 -20.42 0.83
C ASN A 296 35.65 -19.93 -0.34
N ASN A 297 36.37 -18.79 -0.20
CA ASN A 297 37.24 -18.18 -1.22
C ASN A 297 36.53 -17.95 -2.58
N ILE A 298 35.22 -17.66 -2.56
CA ILE A 298 34.45 -17.43 -3.80
C ILE A 298 34.85 -16.11 -4.42
N PHE A 299 35.20 -15.11 -3.61
CA PHE A 299 35.68 -13.80 -4.06
C PHE A 299 37.19 -13.69 -3.91
N LYS A 300 37.83 -13.15 -4.93
CA LYS A 300 39.25 -12.76 -4.86
C LYS A 300 39.36 -11.46 -4.06
N ALA A 301 40.49 -11.24 -3.41
CA ALA A 301 40.71 -10.02 -2.61
C ALA A 301 40.42 -8.70 -3.37
N LYS A 302 40.63 -8.71 -4.70
CA LYS A 302 40.36 -7.58 -5.60
C LYS A 302 38.87 -7.33 -5.85
N ASP A 303 38.01 -8.32 -5.62
CA ASP A 303 36.60 -8.24 -5.94
C ASP A 303 35.80 -7.48 -4.83
N GLY A 304 36.41 -7.25 -3.65
CA GLY A 304 35.80 -6.56 -2.52
C GLY A 304 34.58 -7.31 -1.96
N THR A 305 33.80 -6.64 -1.13
CA THR A 305 32.57 -7.18 -0.53
C THR A 305 31.33 -6.85 -1.37
N LEU A 306 30.25 -7.61 -1.19
CA LEU A 306 28.92 -7.31 -1.71
C LEU A 306 28.27 -6.23 -0.87
N ASP A 307 27.63 -5.26 -1.51
CA ASP A 307 26.71 -4.36 -0.83
C ASP A 307 25.40 -5.08 -0.54
N GLY A 308 24.66 -4.58 0.47
CA GLY A 308 23.37 -5.16 0.80
C GLY A 308 22.40 -5.22 -0.38
N SER A 309 22.51 -4.27 -1.28
CA SER A 309 21.75 -4.21 -2.51
C SER A 309 22.04 -5.33 -3.48
N ASP A 310 23.32 -5.66 -3.64
CA ASP A 310 23.73 -6.74 -4.54
C ASP A 310 23.17 -8.07 -4.06
N VAL A 311 23.17 -8.27 -2.73
CA VAL A 311 22.65 -9.48 -2.08
C VAL A 311 21.14 -9.59 -2.18
N ARG A 312 20.40 -8.48 -2.21
CA ARG A 312 18.92 -8.49 -2.19
C ARG A 312 18.28 -8.35 -3.56
N GLU A 313 19.05 -8.27 -4.63
CA GLU A 313 18.51 -8.25 -5.99
C GLU A 313 17.76 -9.55 -6.31
N GLY A 314 16.48 -9.42 -6.68
CA GLY A 314 15.58 -10.54 -6.97
C GLY A 314 15.10 -11.30 -5.72
N LEU A 315 15.31 -10.75 -4.53
CA LEU A 315 14.85 -11.33 -3.27
C LEU A 315 13.37 -11.03 -3.02
N SER A 316 12.57 -12.06 -2.79
CA SER A 316 11.27 -11.98 -2.14
C SER A 316 11.40 -12.52 -0.72
N ALA A 317 10.96 -11.74 0.29
CA ALA A 317 11.03 -12.14 1.70
C ALA A 317 9.80 -11.67 2.47
N VAL A 318 9.35 -12.50 3.42
CA VAL A 318 8.34 -12.14 4.42
C VAL A 318 8.98 -12.32 5.79
N ILE A 319 8.90 -11.27 6.61
CA ILE A 319 9.44 -11.23 7.96
C ILE A 319 8.27 -11.05 8.92
N SER A 320 8.05 -11.98 9.81
CA SER A 320 6.98 -11.94 10.81
C SER A 320 7.58 -12.01 12.21
N LEU A 321 7.28 -11.01 13.02
CA LEU A 321 7.70 -10.97 14.42
C LEU A 321 6.50 -11.10 15.35
N LYS A 322 6.70 -11.82 16.46
CA LYS A 322 5.83 -11.74 17.63
C LYS A 322 6.60 -11.12 18.78
N ILE A 323 6.16 -9.95 19.21
CA ILE A 323 6.80 -9.14 20.25
C ILE A 323 5.82 -8.96 21.40
N PRO A 324 6.21 -9.27 22.66
CA PRO A 324 5.40 -8.96 23.83
C PRO A 324 5.09 -7.46 23.93
N GLU A 325 3.93 -7.12 24.49
CA GLU A 325 3.46 -5.74 24.59
C GLU A 325 4.45 -4.83 25.32
N GLU A 326 5.11 -5.33 26.35
CA GLU A 326 6.11 -4.60 27.16
C GLU A 326 7.31 -4.07 26.34
N LEU A 327 7.63 -4.73 25.21
CA LEU A 327 8.74 -4.36 24.32
C LEU A 327 8.27 -3.66 23.03
N LEU A 328 6.97 -3.69 22.75
CA LEU A 328 6.43 -3.28 21.47
C LEU A 328 6.29 -1.76 21.36
N GLN A 329 7.00 -1.18 20.39
CA GLN A 329 6.97 0.25 20.12
C GLN A 329 6.80 0.47 18.62
N PHE A 330 5.71 1.16 18.23
CA PHE A 330 5.52 1.63 16.85
C PHE A 330 5.73 3.13 16.75
N GLU A 331 6.23 3.59 15.60
CA GLU A 331 6.24 4.99 15.26
C GLU A 331 4.86 5.36 14.69
N GLY A 332 4.09 6.17 15.44
CA GLY A 332 2.79 6.67 15.03
C GLY A 332 1.61 5.70 15.24
N GLN A 333 0.40 6.25 15.13
CA GLN A 333 -0.85 5.53 15.40
C GLN A 333 -1.20 4.49 14.32
N THR A 334 -0.72 4.68 13.10
CA THR A 334 -0.98 3.76 11.98
C THR A 334 -0.15 2.48 12.05
N LYS A 335 0.76 2.36 13.02
CA LYS A 335 1.64 1.19 13.23
C LYS A 335 2.48 0.80 12.00
N GLY A 336 2.70 1.73 11.07
CA GLY A 336 3.41 1.48 9.82
C GLY A 336 4.90 1.17 10.00
N LYS A 337 5.52 1.57 11.12
CA LYS A 337 6.95 1.41 11.36
C LYS A 337 7.23 0.91 12.77
N LEU A 338 8.04 -0.14 12.88
CA LEU A 338 8.49 -0.66 14.18
C LEU A 338 9.68 0.15 14.71
N GLY A 339 9.55 0.66 15.94
CA GLY A 339 10.59 1.40 16.64
C GLY A 339 11.38 0.58 17.67
N THR A 340 10.90 -0.60 18.11
CA THR A 340 11.52 -1.45 19.14
C THR A 340 13.01 -1.70 18.84
N PRO A 341 13.97 -1.18 19.66
CA PRO A 341 15.40 -1.28 19.35
C PRO A 341 15.92 -2.72 19.35
N GLU A 342 15.44 -3.55 20.28
CA GLU A 342 15.86 -4.94 20.47
C GLU A 342 15.54 -5.80 19.23
N ALA A 343 14.46 -5.49 18.52
CA ALA A 343 14.05 -6.22 17.32
C ALA A 343 15.13 -6.21 16.23
N ARG A 344 15.95 -5.14 16.15
CA ARG A 344 17.06 -5.07 15.20
C ARG A 344 18.09 -6.16 15.44
N SER A 345 18.65 -6.19 16.65
CA SER A 345 19.73 -7.12 17.00
C SER A 345 19.27 -8.57 17.01
N VAL A 346 18.03 -8.82 17.46
CA VAL A 346 17.44 -10.16 17.48
C VAL A 346 17.23 -10.67 16.05
N THR A 347 16.61 -9.88 15.18
CA THR A 347 16.37 -10.29 13.79
C THR A 347 17.69 -10.45 13.02
N GLU A 348 18.68 -9.56 13.23
CA GLU A 348 20.02 -9.68 12.63
C GLU A 348 20.68 -11.00 13.04
N SER A 349 20.71 -11.31 14.34
CA SER A 349 21.35 -12.51 14.86
C SER A 349 20.70 -13.78 14.33
N ILE A 350 19.35 -13.88 14.40
CA ILE A 350 18.61 -15.06 13.93
C ILE A 350 18.80 -15.25 12.43
N THR A 351 18.69 -14.18 11.63
CA THR A 351 18.89 -14.23 10.19
C THR A 351 20.30 -14.68 9.84
N TYR A 352 21.31 -14.08 10.46
CA TYR A 352 22.70 -14.42 10.23
C TYR A 352 23.02 -15.88 10.58
N GLU A 353 22.64 -16.32 11.77
CA GLU A 353 22.92 -17.67 12.26
C GLU A 353 22.22 -18.72 11.37
N SER A 354 20.94 -18.54 11.07
CA SER A 354 20.17 -19.47 10.24
C SER A 354 20.72 -19.57 8.82
N LEU A 355 21.01 -18.43 8.19
CA LEU A 355 21.56 -18.42 6.82
C LEU A 355 22.97 -18.98 6.78
N LYS A 356 23.80 -18.75 7.79
CA LYS A 356 25.13 -19.34 7.87
C LYS A 356 25.07 -20.87 7.78
N PHE A 357 24.19 -21.51 8.55
CA PHE A 357 24.00 -22.96 8.50
C PHE A 357 23.42 -23.41 7.16
N PHE A 358 22.36 -22.72 6.70
CA PHE A 358 21.70 -23.05 5.45
C PHE A 358 22.67 -23.03 4.24
N LEU A 359 23.52 -21.99 4.13
CA LEU A 359 24.45 -21.84 3.01
C LEU A 359 25.53 -22.93 3.00
N GLU A 360 26.01 -23.37 4.16
CA GLU A 360 26.96 -24.46 4.28
C GLU A 360 26.36 -25.81 3.88
N GLU A 361 25.09 -26.05 4.20
CA GLU A 361 24.36 -27.26 3.86
C GLU A 361 23.92 -27.29 2.38
N ASN A 362 23.67 -26.12 1.76
CA ASN A 362 23.07 -26.00 0.44
C ASN A 362 24.00 -25.25 -0.53
N LYS A 363 25.20 -25.79 -0.77
CA LYS A 363 26.26 -25.15 -1.56
C LYS A 363 25.86 -24.76 -2.97
N GLU A 364 25.02 -25.56 -3.65
CA GLU A 364 24.55 -25.26 -5.00
C GLU A 364 23.64 -24.02 -4.98
N VAL A 365 22.73 -23.93 -4.03
CA VAL A 365 21.86 -22.76 -3.84
C VAL A 365 22.69 -21.52 -3.49
N ALA A 366 23.66 -21.67 -2.56
CA ALA A 366 24.58 -20.60 -2.19
C ALA A 366 25.35 -20.06 -3.40
N SER A 367 25.89 -20.95 -4.25
CA SER A 367 26.59 -20.57 -5.48
C SER A 367 25.68 -19.80 -6.44
N THR A 368 24.47 -20.31 -6.69
CA THR A 368 23.50 -19.67 -7.59
C THR A 368 23.14 -18.25 -7.14
N ILE A 369 22.89 -18.05 -5.83
CA ILE A 369 22.56 -16.73 -5.29
C ILE A 369 23.76 -15.80 -5.35
N LEU A 370 24.96 -16.28 -5.00
CA LEU A 370 26.18 -15.48 -5.05
C LEU A 370 26.59 -15.09 -6.47
N GLU A 371 26.40 -15.95 -7.46
CA GLU A 371 26.61 -15.61 -8.87
C GLU A 371 25.68 -14.48 -9.32
N LYS A 372 24.40 -14.52 -8.90
CA LYS A 372 23.45 -13.44 -9.15
C LYS A 372 23.89 -12.14 -8.48
N ALA A 373 24.25 -12.19 -7.18
CA ALA A 373 24.73 -11.03 -6.45
C ALA A 373 26.00 -10.41 -7.04
N MET A 374 26.91 -11.23 -7.57
CA MET A 374 28.09 -10.75 -8.29
C MET A 374 27.74 -10.04 -9.60
N LYS A 375 26.78 -10.56 -10.36
CA LYS A 375 26.29 -9.89 -11.58
C LYS A 375 25.68 -8.53 -11.25
N SER A 376 24.86 -8.47 -10.18
CA SER A 376 24.29 -7.22 -9.65
C SER A 376 25.37 -6.21 -9.27
N LYS A 377 26.39 -6.64 -8.53
CA LYS A 377 27.54 -5.79 -8.16
C LYS A 377 28.24 -5.20 -9.38
N VAL A 378 28.57 -6.04 -10.37
CA VAL A 378 29.23 -5.58 -11.60
C VAL A 378 28.37 -4.56 -12.34
N ALA A 379 27.07 -4.78 -12.44
CA ALA A 379 26.14 -3.85 -13.07
C ALA A 379 26.06 -2.52 -12.29
N ARG A 380 26.00 -2.57 -10.96
CA ARG A 380 25.97 -1.38 -10.08
C ARG A 380 27.27 -0.57 -10.20
N GLU A 381 28.42 -1.22 -10.16
CA GLU A 381 29.72 -0.55 -10.30
C GLU A 381 29.90 0.09 -11.70
N ALA A 382 29.44 -0.59 -12.76
CA ALA A 382 29.42 -0.04 -14.10
C ALA A 382 28.51 1.20 -14.20
N ALA A 383 27.32 1.15 -13.61
CA ALA A 383 26.38 2.27 -13.55
C ALA A 383 26.97 3.47 -12.77
N ARG A 384 27.62 3.21 -11.62
CA ARG A 384 28.31 4.24 -10.84
C ARG A 384 29.42 4.90 -11.64
N LYS A 385 30.27 4.11 -12.30
CA LYS A 385 31.36 4.61 -13.13
C LYS A 385 30.83 5.46 -14.30
N ALA A 386 29.78 4.99 -14.97
CA ALA A 386 29.14 5.76 -16.05
C ALA A 386 28.63 7.13 -15.56
N ARG A 387 28.11 7.21 -14.32
CA ARG A 387 27.72 8.49 -13.68
C ARG A 387 28.89 9.39 -13.34
N GLU A 388 29.96 8.83 -12.76
CA GLU A 388 31.18 9.58 -12.44
C GLU A 388 31.79 10.15 -13.73
N ASP A 389 31.85 9.37 -14.80
CA ASP A 389 32.31 9.81 -16.13
C ASP A 389 31.39 10.90 -16.71
N ALA A 390 30.07 10.81 -16.50
CA ALA A 390 29.13 11.84 -16.90
C ALA A 390 29.28 13.14 -16.08
N ARG A 391 29.53 13.03 -14.77
CA ARG A 391 29.80 14.20 -13.89
C ARG A 391 31.16 14.86 -14.21
N ASN A 392 32.17 14.05 -14.58
CA ASN A 392 33.55 14.52 -14.81
C ASN A 392 33.83 15.05 -16.22
N GLY A 393 32.82 15.24 -17.06
CA GLY A 393 32.95 16.18 -18.20
C GLY A 393 33.09 15.59 -19.59
N LYS A 394 33.21 14.27 -19.81
CA LYS A 394 33.27 13.73 -21.19
C LYS A 394 31.89 13.50 -21.85
N ASN A 395 30.84 13.27 -21.05
CA ASN A 395 29.47 13.10 -21.54
C ASN A 395 28.51 14.24 -21.10
N LYS A 396 28.96 15.15 -20.23
CA LYS A 396 28.14 16.26 -19.70
C LYS A 396 27.54 17.11 -20.81
N SER A 397 28.32 17.41 -21.85
CA SER A 397 27.88 18.22 -22.99
C SER A 397 26.77 17.55 -23.80
N LYS A 398 26.75 16.23 -23.93
CA LYS A 398 25.71 15.50 -24.68
C LYS A 398 24.41 15.37 -23.89
N ILE A 399 24.50 15.09 -22.60
CA ILE A 399 23.34 15.02 -21.69
C ILE A 399 22.73 16.41 -21.49
N GLU A 400 23.55 17.44 -21.21
CA GLU A 400 23.08 18.83 -21.10
C GLU A 400 22.47 19.34 -22.41
N LYS A 401 23.02 18.95 -23.56
CA LYS A 401 22.46 19.30 -24.86
C LYS A 401 21.10 18.62 -25.09
N ASN A 402 20.95 17.35 -24.76
CA ASN A 402 19.68 16.62 -24.87
C ASN A 402 18.64 17.17 -23.88
N LEU A 403 19.03 17.43 -22.64
CA LEU A 403 18.15 18.08 -21.64
C LEU A 403 17.69 19.47 -22.12
N SER A 404 18.61 20.30 -22.61
CA SER A 404 18.29 21.66 -23.07
C SER A 404 17.39 21.67 -24.31
N MET A 405 17.38 20.60 -25.10
CA MET A 405 16.51 20.48 -26.27
C MET A 405 15.10 19.98 -25.93
N LYS A 406 14.97 19.10 -24.93
CA LYS A 406 13.68 18.47 -24.56
C LYS A 406 12.98 19.17 -23.39
N LEU A 407 13.70 19.45 -22.32
CA LEU A 407 13.15 20.05 -21.11
C LEU A 407 12.87 21.55 -21.30
N ALA A 408 11.65 21.98 -21.00
CA ALA A 408 11.36 23.40 -20.75
C ALA A 408 11.41 23.65 -19.24
N PRO A 409 12.54 24.14 -18.66
CA PRO A 409 12.74 24.21 -17.22
C PRO A 409 11.88 25.29 -16.57
N ALA A 410 11.60 25.13 -15.27
CA ALA A 410 11.07 26.20 -14.45
C ALA A 410 12.15 27.28 -14.21
N GLN A 411 11.72 28.53 -13.99
CA GLN A 411 12.62 29.64 -13.66
C GLN A 411 13.12 29.55 -12.21
N SER A 412 12.26 29.07 -11.32
CA SER A 412 12.60 28.86 -9.91
C SER A 412 13.63 27.75 -9.75
N LYS A 413 14.60 27.98 -8.85
CA LYS A 413 15.57 26.99 -8.40
C LYS A 413 15.15 26.32 -7.08
N ASN A 414 13.95 26.63 -6.56
CA ASN A 414 13.45 26.05 -5.31
C ASN A 414 12.70 24.74 -5.58
N PRO A 415 13.27 23.57 -5.22
CA PRO A 415 12.62 22.28 -5.47
C PRO A 415 11.26 22.13 -4.79
N LYS A 416 11.03 22.84 -3.67
CA LYS A 416 9.81 22.73 -2.85
C LYS A 416 8.56 23.34 -3.50
N ILE A 417 8.72 24.11 -4.57
CA ILE A 417 7.60 24.73 -5.29
C ILE A 417 7.54 24.27 -6.75
N ASN A 418 8.61 23.67 -7.27
CA ASN A 418 8.69 23.28 -8.67
C ASN A 418 7.83 22.05 -8.96
N GLU A 419 7.19 22.05 -10.11
CA GLU A 419 6.40 20.96 -10.64
C GLU A 419 6.94 20.52 -11.99
N LEU A 420 7.04 19.21 -12.21
CA LEU A 420 7.43 18.61 -13.48
C LEU A 420 6.22 17.95 -14.13
N PHE A 421 5.81 18.43 -15.29
CA PHE A 421 4.82 17.76 -16.13
C PHE A 421 5.54 16.89 -17.16
N ILE A 422 5.28 15.60 -17.14
CA ILE A 422 5.72 14.63 -18.14
C ILE A 422 4.58 14.50 -19.14
N VAL A 423 4.82 14.93 -20.37
CA VAL A 423 3.78 15.10 -21.38
C VAL A 423 4.02 14.17 -22.57
N GLU A 424 2.97 13.57 -23.10
CA GLU A 424 3.04 12.72 -24.27
C GLU A 424 3.24 13.55 -25.55
N GLY A 425 4.36 13.31 -26.24
CA GLY A 425 4.65 13.87 -27.56
C GLY A 425 4.98 15.36 -27.58
N ASP A 426 5.48 15.80 -28.74
CA ASP A 426 5.90 17.19 -28.94
C ASP A 426 4.69 18.13 -29.14
N SER A 427 3.54 17.65 -29.66
CA SER A 427 2.34 18.45 -29.90
C SER A 427 1.72 18.94 -28.58
N ALA A 428 1.38 18.00 -27.69
CA ALA A 428 0.88 18.33 -26.35
C ALA A 428 1.93 19.09 -25.53
N GLY A 429 3.22 18.72 -25.69
CA GLY A 429 4.35 19.43 -25.12
C GLY A 429 4.42 20.90 -25.55
N GLY A 430 4.06 21.23 -26.78
CA GLY A 430 3.98 22.61 -27.30
C GLY A 430 2.89 23.44 -26.63
N SER A 431 1.67 22.89 -26.53
CA SER A 431 0.55 23.53 -25.82
C SER A 431 0.88 23.73 -24.33
N ALA A 432 1.43 22.70 -23.66
CA ALA A 432 1.82 22.77 -22.26
C ALA A 432 2.95 23.78 -22.00
N LYS A 433 3.97 23.85 -22.86
CA LYS A 433 5.04 24.86 -22.79
C LYS A 433 4.53 26.29 -22.91
N SER A 434 3.49 26.50 -23.72
CA SER A 434 2.89 27.81 -23.93
C SER A 434 1.93 28.19 -22.79
N GLY A 435 1.16 27.24 -22.25
CA GLY A 435 0.15 27.48 -21.23
C GLY A 435 0.65 27.50 -19.79
N ARG A 436 1.83 26.93 -19.49
CA ARG A 436 2.34 26.77 -18.11
C ARG A 436 2.68 28.07 -17.39
N ASP A 437 2.69 28.08 -16.09
CA ASP A 437 3.40 29.10 -15.30
C ASP A 437 4.91 28.78 -15.30
N ARG A 438 5.66 29.59 -16.07
CA ARG A 438 7.13 29.42 -16.22
C ARG A 438 7.90 29.59 -14.90
N LYS A 439 7.30 30.22 -13.91
CA LYS A 439 7.99 30.46 -12.61
C LYS A 439 8.33 29.16 -11.92
N PHE A 440 7.38 28.19 -11.88
CA PHE A 440 7.56 26.97 -11.11
C PHE A 440 7.21 25.67 -11.87
N GLN A 441 6.64 25.75 -13.08
CA GLN A 441 6.30 24.56 -13.86
C GLN A 441 7.33 24.27 -14.95
N ALA A 442 7.83 23.04 -14.97
CA ALA A 442 8.68 22.50 -16.01
C ALA A 442 7.91 21.50 -16.88
N ILE A 443 8.21 21.43 -18.17
CA ILE A 443 7.58 20.50 -19.12
C ILE A 443 8.66 19.61 -19.73
N LEU A 444 8.46 18.30 -19.66
CA LEU A 444 9.26 17.28 -20.33
C LEU A 444 8.40 16.46 -21.28
N PRO A 445 8.44 16.73 -22.59
CA PRO A 445 7.78 15.88 -23.58
C PRO A 445 8.54 14.56 -23.74
N LEU A 446 7.81 13.44 -23.79
CA LEU A 446 8.34 12.12 -24.11
C LEU A 446 8.07 11.78 -25.57
N LYS A 447 9.06 11.21 -26.27
CA LYS A 447 8.93 10.77 -27.66
C LYS A 447 8.54 9.29 -27.73
N GLY A 448 7.24 9.04 -27.73
CA GLY A 448 6.69 7.70 -27.84
C GLY A 448 6.69 6.91 -26.52
N LYS A 449 6.47 5.60 -26.63
CA LYS A 449 6.36 4.70 -25.49
C LYS A 449 7.73 4.44 -24.87
N VAL A 450 7.82 4.62 -23.56
CA VAL A 450 9.03 4.27 -22.81
C VAL A 450 9.19 2.77 -22.67
N ILE A 451 10.42 2.32 -22.43
CA ILE A 451 10.72 0.90 -22.21
C ILE A 451 9.97 0.35 -20.97
N ASN A 452 9.50 -0.89 -21.06
CA ASN A 452 8.86 -1.55 -19.94
C ASN A 452 9.89 -1.91 -18.86
N SER A 453 9.82 -1.18 -17.74
CA SER A 453 10.76 -1.29 -16.62
C SER A 453 10.58 -2.55 -15.77
N GLU A 454 9.51 -3.31 -15.97
CA GLU A 454 9.34 -4.63 -15.36
C GLU A 454 10.23 -5.68 -16.00
N LYS A 455 10.49 -5.55 -17.31
CA LYS A 455 11.25 -6.50 -18.13
C LYS A 455 12.71 -6.12 -18.33
N ALA A 456 13.00 -4.83 -18.26
CA ALA A 456 14.33 -4.29 -18.57
C ALA A 456 15.24 -4.29 -17.34
N SER A 457 16.51 -4.64 -17.56
CA SER A 457 17.57 -4.45 -16.57
C SER A 457 17.87 -2.97 -16.34
N LEU A 458 18.48 -2.64 -15.21
CA LEU A 458 18.90 -1.26 -14.90
C LEU A 458 19.83 -0.67 -15.97
N ASP A 459 20.72 -1.49 -16.53
CA ASP A 459 21.66 -1.09 -17.59
C ASP A 459 20.92 -0.72 -18.90
N GLU A 460 19.89 -1.48 -19.27
CA GLU A 460 19.04 -1.17 -20.44
C GLU A 460 18.22 0.11 -20.22
N LEU A 461 17.71 0.32 -19.00
CA LEU A 461 16.98 1.54 -18.64
C LEU A 461 17.85 2.79 -18.74
N ILE A 462 19.11 2.72 -18.24
CA ILE A 462 20.05 3.84 -18.31
C ILE A 462 20.47 4.13 -19.77
N LYS A 463 20.51 3.12 -20.63
CA LYS A 463 20.79 3.29 -22.07
C LYS A 463 19.61 3.85 -22.85
N ASN A 464 18.37 3.69 -22.33
CA ASN A 464 17.19 4.26 -22.97
C ASN A 464 17.18 5.79 -22.82
N GLU A 465 17.11 6.51 -23.94
CA GLU A 465 17.26 7.97 -23.97
C GLU A 465 16.15 8.69 -23.19
N GLU A 466 14.89 8.23 -23.29
CA GLU A 466 13.74 8.87 -22.63
C GLU A 466 13.82 8.68 -21.11
N ILE A 467 14.08 7.45 -20.66
CA ILE A 467 14.24 7.13 -19.24
C ILE A 467 15.45 7.85 -18.66
N ASN A 468 16.58 7.87 -19.37
CA ASN A 468 17.79 8.57 -18.94
C ASN A 468 17.53 10.08 -18.78
N THR A 469 16.82 10.69 -19.76
CA THR A 469 16.43 12.10 -19.67
C THR A 469 15.54 12.36 -18.45
N LEU A 470 14.58 11.46 -18.17
CA LEU A 470 13.70 11.55 -17.00
C LEU A 470 14.47 11.47 -15.67
N ILE A 471 15.40 10.50 -15.56
CA ILE A 471 16.26 10.34 -14.37
C ILE A 471 17.05 11.62 -14.08
N HIS A 472 17.70 12.17 -15.10
CA HIS A 472 18.49 13.41 -14.96
C HIS A 472 17.65 14.65 -14.69
N THR A 473 16.42 14.70 -15.26
CA THR A 473 15.48 15.81 -15.01
C THR A 473 15.02 15.83 -13.55
N ILE A 474 14.64 14.68 -13.00
CA ILE A 474 14.19 14.57 -11.60
C ILE A 474 15.36 14.80 -10.65
N GLY A 475 16.56 14.31 -10.96
CA GLY A 475 17.81 14.61 -10.23
C GLY A 475 17.99 13.84 -8.92
N ALA A 476 17.07 12.97 -8.56
CA ALA A 476 17.02 12.25 -7.28
C ALA A 476 17.71 10.87 -7.28
N GLY A 477 18.43 10.50 -8.33
CA GLY A 477 19.00 9.17 -8.48
C GLY A 477 18.01 8.15 -9.03
N ILE A 478 18.34 6.86 -8.97
CA ILE A 478 17.51 5.74 -9.46
C ILE A 478 17.77 4.48 -8.64
N GLY A 479 16.75 3.65 -8.47
CA GLY A 479 16.83 2.38 -7.77
C GLY A 479 17.22 2.59 -6.31
N GLN A 480 18.27 1.94 -5.85
CA GLN A 480 18.70 2.00 -4.45
C GLN A 480 19.42 3.30 -4.07
N GLU A 481 19.93 4.03 -5.06
CA GLU A 481 20.52 5.36 -4.84
C GLU A 481 19.47 6.48 -4.98
N PHE A 482 18.20 6.13 -5.09
CA PHE A 482 17.12 7.10 -5.18
C PHE A 482 16.84 7.73 -3.82
N ASP A 483 16.92 9.06 -3.75
CA ASP A 483 16.53 9.84 -2.58
C ASP A 483 15.49 10.91 -2.97
N ALA A 484 14.26 10.73 -2.51
CA ALA A 484 13.16 11.64 -2.82
C ALA A 484 13.40 13.08 -2.30
N THR A 485 14.30 13.28 -1.31
CA THR A 485 14.64 14.60 -0.77
C THR A 485 15.52 15.41 -1.71
N GLU A 486 16.29 14.73 -2.58
CA GLU A 486 17.13 15.35 -3.60
C GLU A 486 16.39 15.71 -4.90
N SER A 487 15.09 15.39 -5.00
CA SER A 487 14.29 15.70 -6.18
C SER A 487 14.26 17.20 -6.49
N ASN A 488 14.52 17.55 -7.74
CA ASN A 488 14.41 18.94 -8.23
C ASN A 488 12.95 19.47 -8.23
N TYR A 489 11.97 18.60 -7.94
CA TYR A 489 10.56 18.93 -8.01
C TYR A 489 9.80 18.44 -6.77
N ASP A 490 8.85 19.26 -6.33
CA ASP A 490 7.88 18.90 -5.29
C ASP A 490 6.83 17.93 -5.82
N LYS A 491 6.38 18.17 -7.06
CA LYS A 491 5.43 17.29 -7.75
C LYS A 491 5.96 16.86 -9.11
N VAL A 492 5.83 15.56 -9.38
CA VAL A 492 6.02 14.95 -10.69
C VAL A 492 4.63 14.52 -11.18
N ILE A 493 4.20 15.08 -12.29
CA ILE A 493 2.83 14.96 -12.78
C ILE A 493 2.86 14.31 -14.17
N ILE A 494 2.26 13.12 -14.28
CA ILE A 494 2.07 12.42 -15.55
C ILE A 494 0.84 13.03 -16.24
N MET A 495 1.00 13.51 -17.45
CA MET A 495 -0.05 14.15 -18.24
C MET A 495 -0.04 13.55 -19.66
N THR A 496 -0.86 12.54 -19.88
CA THR A 496 -0.99 11.79 -21.15
C THR A 496 -2.35 12.04 -21.79
N ASP A 497 -2.47 11.69 -23.06
CA ASP A 497 -3.73 11.75 -23.80
C ASP A 497 -4.78 10.81 -23.20
N ALA A 498 -6.05 11.11 -23.38
CA ALA A 498 -7.18 10.32 -22.87
C ALA A 498 -7.55 9.18 -23.84
N ASP A 499 -6.55 8.53 -24.43
CA ASP A 499 -6.72 7.40 -25.35
C ASP A 499 -5.95 6.15 -24.86
N VAL A 500 -6.02 5.06 -25.63
CA VAL A 500 -5.37 3.80 -25.28
C VAL A 500 -3.84 3.89 -25.29
N ASP A 501 -3.25 4.73 -26.13
CA ASP A 501 -1.80 4.92 -26.18
C ASP A 501 -1.32 5.75 -24.99
N GLY A 502 -2.04 6.82 -24.63
CA GLY A 502 -1.78 7.60 -23.43
C GLY A 502 -1.92 6.79 -22.16
N ALA A 503 -2.94 5.95 -22.05
CA ALA A 503 -3.09 5.01 -20.93
C ALA A 503 -1.92 4.01 -20.85
N HIS A 504 -1.41 3.55 -22.01
CA HIS A 504 -0.24 2.66 -22.04
C HIS A 504 1.04 3.36 -21.59
N ILE A 505 1.28 4.61 -22.03
CA ILE A 505 2.43 5.41 -21.57
C ILE A 505 2.33 5.67 -20.07
N GLN A 506 1.13 5.98 -19.58
CA GLN A 506 0.89 6.20 -18.15
C GLN A 506 1.27 4.98 -17.32
N ILE A 507 0.84 3.77 -17.71
CA ILE A 507 1.17 2.55 -16.94
C ILE A 507 2.65 2.19 -17.05
N LEU A 508 3.32 2.44 -18.17
CA LEU A 508 4.77 2.25 -18.30
C LEU A 508 5.54 3.18 -17.37
N LEU A 509 5.13 4.46 -17.27
CA LEU A 509 5.73 5.42 -16.34
C LEU A 509 5.45 5.06 -14.88
N LEU A 510 4.21 4.65 -14.56
CA LEU A 510 3.87 4.18 -13.21
C LEU A 510 4.72 2.95 -12.82
N THR A 511 4.93 2.02 -13.75
CA THR A 511 5.81 0.86 -13.53
C THR A 511 7.25 1.30 -13.28
N PHE A 512 7.77 2.25 -14.05
CA PHE A 512 9.10 2.82 -13.83
C PHE A 512 9.24 3.47 -12.45
N PHE A 513 8.30 4.35 -12.07
CA PHE A 513 8.34 5.00 -10.76
C PHE A 513 8.18 4.01 -9.62
N TYR A 514 7.30 3.01 -9.77
CA TYR A 514 7.11 1.97 -8.77
C TYR A 514 8.38 1.14 -8.55
N ARG A 515 9.09 0.78 -9.63
CA ARG A 515 10.27 -0.08 -9.55
C ARG A 515 11.55 0.66 -9.15
N TYR A 516 11.73 1.88 -9.64
CA TYR A 516 13.02 2.55 -9.58
C TYR A 516 13.04 3.89 -8.85
N MET A 517 11.89 4.48 -8.59
CA MET A 517 11.74 5.76 -7.86
C MET A 517 10.55 5.72 -6.89
N ARG A 518 10.38 4.59 -6.21
CA ARG A 518 9.25 4.31 -5.31
C ARG A 518 9.07 5.38 -4.23
N GLY A 519 10.16 5.94 -3.73
CA GLY A 519 10.12 7.04 -2.76
C GLY A 519 9.35 8.28 -3.24
N LEU A 520 9.17 8.53 -4.56
CA LEU A 520 8.27 9.60 -5.03
C LEU A 520 6.81 9.30 -4.70
N ILE A 521 6.40 8.03 -4.81
CA ILE A 521 5.04 7.60 -4.49
C ILE A 521 4.82 7.66 -2.98
N GLU A 522 5.75 7.11 -2.20
CA GLU A 522 5.69 7.05 -0.74
C GLU A 522 5.68 8.45 -0.10
N ASN A 523 6.49 9.37 -0.61
CA ASN A 523 6.49 10.77 -0.16
C ASN A 523 5.38 11.63 -0.79
N GLY A 524 4.49 11.02 -1.60
CA GLY A 524 3.34 11.69 -2.18
C GLY A 524 3.67 12.77 -3.19
N LYS A 525 4.76 12.60 -3.92
CA LYS A 525 5.24 13.53 -4.96
C LYS A 525 4.81 13.14 -6.38
N LEU A 526 4.24 11.95 -6.59
CA LEU A 526 3.79 11.48 -7.90
C LEU A 526 2.29 11.65 -8.09
N TYR A 527 1.91 12.26 -9.21
CA TYR A 527 0.52 12.57 -9.55
C TYR A 527 0.21 12.23 -11.01
N ILE A 528 -1.09 12.04 -11.29
CA ILE A 528 -1.66 11.94 -12.63
C ILE A 528 -2.57 13.14 -12.84
N ALA A 529 -2.38 13.88 -13.92
CA ALA A 529 -3.26 14.97 -14.32
C ALA A 529 -4.55 14.43 -14.94
N MET A 530 -5.66 15.09 -14.64
CA MET A 530 -6.98 14.76 -15.17
C MET A 530 -7.44 15.87 -16.10
N PRO A 531 -7.15 15.81 -17.42
CA PRO A 531 -7.72 16.74 -18.38
C PRO A 531 -9.22 16.44 -18.57
N PRO A 532 -10.03 17.44 -18.96
CA PRO A 532 -11.43 17.21 -19.26
C PRO A 532 -11.59 16.37 -20.54
N LEU A 533 -12.63 15.54 -20.56
CA LEU A 533 -13.00 14.75 -21.74
C LEU A 533 -13.86 15.55 -22.72
N TYR A 534 -14.66 16.50 -22.19
CA TYR A 534 -15.62 17.26 -22.97
C TYR A 534 -15.56 18.74 -22.65
N LYS A 535 -15.82 19.55 -23.67
CA LYS A 535 -16.13 20.97 -23.57
C LYS A 535 -17.52 21.21 -24.10
N LEU A 536 -18.35 21.93 -23.37
CA LEU A 536 -19.68 22.38 -23.80
C LEU A 536 -19.68 23.90 -23.90
N ASP A 537 -20.05 24.40 -25.07
CA ASP A 537 -20.22 25.83 -25.33
C ASP A 537 -21.71 26.19 -25.40
N TYR A 538 -22.19 26.95 -24.39
CA TYR A 538 -23.52 27.56 -24.35
C TYR A 538 -23.44 29.06 -24.70
N GLY A 539 -22.87 29.36 -25.88
CA GLY A 539 -22.63 30.75 -26.32
C GLY A 539 -21.54 31.44 -25.49
N LYS A 540 -21.91 32.23 -24.48
CA LYS A 540 -20.91 32.92 -23.63
C LYS A 540 -20.41 32.10 -22.46
N LYS A 541 -21.07 30.99 -22.11
CA LYS A 541 -20.69 30.11 -21.02
C LYS A 541 -20.02 28.87 -21.55
N LYS A 542 -18.87 28.55 -21.00
CA LYS A 542 -18.12 27.34 -21.30
C LYS A 542 -18.13 26.44 -20.06
N PHE A 543 -18.36 25.15 -20.25
CA PHE A 543 -18.29 24.13 -19.21
C PHE A 543 -17.35 23.04 -19.67
N TYR A 544 -16.67 22.43 -18.70
CA TYR A 544 -15.80 21.28 -18.93
C TYR A 544 -16.38 20.10 -18.15
N ALA A 545 -16.37 18.91 -18.73
CA ALA A 545 -16.79 17.66 -18.08
C ALA A 545 -15.67 16.64 -18.14
N TYR A 546 -15.44 15.96 -17.02
CA TYR A 546 -14.39 14.98 -16.83
C TYR A 546 -14.91 13.53 -16.89
N SER A 547 -16.23 13.35 -16.96
CA SER A 547 -16.92 12.07 -17.15
C SER A 547 -18.20 12.26 -17.98
N ASP A 548 -18.76 11.12 -18.45
CA ASP A 548 -20.06 11.12 -19.13
C ASP A 548 -21.20 11.52 -18.18
N ASP A 549 -21.10 11.18 -16.90
CA ASP A 549 -22.08 11.57 -15.89
C ASP A 549 -22.10 13.09 -15.68
N GLU A 550 -20.94 13.73 -15.54
CA GLU A 550 -20.82 15.19 -15.46
C GLU A 550 -21.32 15.86 -16.74
N LEU A 551 -21.03 15.29 -17.91
CA LEU A 551 -21.55 15.78 -19.18
C LEU A 551 -23.08 15.79 -19.18
N ASN A 552 -23.71 14.72 -18.72
CA ASN A 552 -25.16 14.60 -18.64
C ASN A 552 -25.75 15.54 -17.60
N GLU A 553 -25.11 15.71 -16.45
CA GLU A 553 -25.51 16.65 -15.42
C GLU A 553 -25.45 18.10 -15.92
N ILE A 554 -24.39 18.50 -16.63
CA ILE A 554 -24.28 19.84 -17.23
C ILE A 554 -25.40 20.06 -18.24
N LYS A 555 -25.74 19.07 -19.09
CA LYS A 555 -26.84 19.15 -20.05
C LYS A 555 -28.20 19.32 -19.37
N LEU A 556 -28.44 18.64 -18.27
CA LEU A 556 -29.70 18.71 -17.51
C LEU A 556 -29.86 20.07 -16.80
N ASN A 557 -28.76 20.62 -16.29
CA ASN A 557 -28.78 21.87 -15.51
C ASN A 557 -28.75 23.14 -16.36
N ASN A 558 -28.50 23.04 -17.69
CA ASN A 558 -28.43 24.18 -18.58
C ASN A 558 -29.37 24.01 -19.76
N THR A 559 -30.20 25.04 -20.01
CA THR A 559 -31.14 25.08 -21.13
C THR A 559 -30.59 25.97 -22.25
N GLY A 560 -30.79 25.58 -23.51
CA GLY A 560 -30.40 26.37 -24.68
C GLY A 560 -29.64 25.54 -25.73
N LYS A 561 -29.28 26.22 -26.86
CA LYS A 561 -28.43 25.59 -27.87
C LYS A 561 -26.99 25.54 -27.37
N TYR A 562 -26.37 24.40 -27.53
CA TYR A 562 -24.97 24.17 -27.16
C TYR A 562 -24.22 23.39 -28.26
N SER A 563 -22.91 23.50 -28.26
CA SER A 563 -22.02 22.62 -29.00
C SER A 563 -21.16 21.83 -28.03
N ILE A 564 -20.87 20.57 -28.40
CA ILE A 564 -19.97 19.69 -27.62
C ILE A 564 -18.73 19.45 -28.44
N GLN A 565 -17.57 19.61 -27.80
CA GLN A 565 -16.28 19.17 -28.32
C GLN A 565 -15.77 18.07 -27.39
N ARG A 566 -15.47 16.89 -27.94
CA ARG A 566 -14.77 15.81 -27.22
C ARG A 566 -13.28 15.95 -27.51
N TYR A 567 -12.46 15.97 -26.47
CA TYR A 567 -11.01 15.95 -26.58
C TYR A 567 -10.51 14.51 -26.65
N LYS A 568 -9.78 14.16 -27.71
CA LYS A 568 -9.12 12.86 -27.87
C LYS A 568 -7.67 12.89 -27.37
N GLY A 569 -7.05 14.08 -27.38
CA GLY A 569 -5.70 14.28 -26.91
C GLY A 569 -5.46 15.72 -26.47
N LEU A 570 -4.42 15.89 -25.65
CA LEU A 570 -3.99 17.19 -25.10
C LEU A 570 -3.57 18.19 -26.19
N GLY A 571 -3.12 17.69 -27.34
CA GLY A 571 -2.76 18.51 -28.49
C GLY A 571 -3.94 19.24 -29.16
N GLU A 572 -5.18 18.80 -28.88
CA GLU A 572 -6.41 19.46 -29.35
C GLU A 572 -6.82 20.65 -28.48
N MET A 573 -6.22 20.79 -27.31
CA MET A 573 -6.46 21.90 -26.40
C MET A 573 -5.50 23.05 -26.71
N ASN A 574 -6.03 24.26 -26.74
CA ASN A 574 -5.17 25.43 -26.83
C ASN A 574 -4.48 25.69 -25.47
N PRO A 575 -3.40 26.49 -25.41
CA PRO A 575 -2.63 26.70 -24.16
C PRO A 575 -3.46 27.24 -22.99
N GLU A 576 -4.43 28.13 -23.27
CA GLU A 576 -5.31 28.72 -22.24
C GLU A 576 -6.25 27.66 -21.65
N GLN A 577 -6.85 26.82 -22.50
CA GLN A 577 -7.72 25.73 -22.07
C GLN A 577 -6.96 24.70 -21.21
N LEU A 578 -5.75 24.34 -21.64
CA LEU A 578 -4.91 23.39 -20.90
C LEU A 578 -4.48 23.96 -19.54
N TRP A 579 -4.21 25.28 -19.48
CA TRP A 579 -3.94 25.96 -18.23
C TRP A 579 -5.15 25.91 -17.30
N GLU A 580 -6.29 26.46 -17.73
CA GLU A 580 -7.50 26.60 -16.91
C GLU A 580 -8.05 25.29 -16.35
N THR A 581 -7.85 24.18 -17.07
CA THR A 581 -8.47 22.89 -16.71
C THR A 581 -7.53 21.89 -16.07
N THR A 582 -6.22 21.97 -16.38
CA THR A 582 -5.31 20.87 -16.09
C THR A 582 -4.01 21.31 -15.40
N MET A 583 -3.55 22.55 -15.58
CA MET A 583 -2.25 22.98 -15.09
C MET A 583 -2.32 24.03 -13.96
N ASP A 584 -3.38 24.82 -13.90
CA ASP A 584 -3.55 25.83 -12.84
C ASP A 584 -3.76 25.16 -11.47
N PRO A 585 -2.89 25.42 -10.48
CA PRO A 585 -3.02 24.84 -9.14
C PRO A 585 -4.37 25.10 -8.46
N GLU A 586 -5.07 26.18 -8.81
CA GLU A 586 -6.35 26.56 -8.19
C GLU A 586 -7.55 25.80 -8.76
N THR A 587 -7.48 25.36 -10.03
CA THR A 587 -8.63 24.78 -10.74
C THR A 587 -8.45 23.35 -11.18
N ARG A 588 -7.20 22.88 -11.32
CA ARG A 588 -6.88 21.53 -11.80
C ARG A 588 -7.27 20.41 -10.83
N SER A 589 -7.56 19.23 -11.39
CA SER A 589 -7.71 17.99 -10.65
C SER A 589 -6.48 17.10 -10.86
N LEU A 590 -5.88 16.63 -9.77
CA LEU A 590 -4.76 15.69 -9.78
C LEU A 590 -5.11 14.44 -8.96
N ILE A 591 -4.83 13.26 -9.52
CA ILE A 591 -4.88 12.00 -8.77
C ILE A 591 -3.50 11.77 -8.17
N ARG A 592 -3.40 11.74 -6.83
CA ARG A 592 -2.18 11.35 -6.15
C ARG A 592 -1.99 9.84 -6.23
N VAL A 593 -0.86 9.40 -6.78
CA VAL A 593 -0.50 7.99 -6.83
C VAL A 593 -0.13 7.51 -5.42
N ARG A 594 -0.69 6.37 -5.00
CA ARG A 594 -0.46 5.77 -3.68
C ARG A 594 -0.32 4.26 -3.80
N ILE A 595 0.53 3.69 -2.96
CA ILE A 595 0.59 2.24 -2.73
C ILE A 595 -0.22 1.96 -1.47
N THR A 596 -1.43 1.44 -1.63
CA THR A 596 -2.31 1.10 -0.50
C THR A 596 -2.03 -0.30 0.04
N ASP A 597 -1.65 -1.21 -0.86
CA ASP A 597 -1.21 -2.56 -0.56
C ASP A 597 0.01 -2.90 -1.41
N ALA A 598 1.15 -3.15 -0.78
CA ALA A 598 2.41 -3.39 -1.48
C ALA A 598 2.45 -4.78 -2.15
N ALA A 599 1.85 -5.81 -1.53
CA ALA A 599 1.82 -7.15 -2.11
C ALA A 599 0.92 -7.21 -3.33
N LEU A 600 -0.26 -6.60 -3.25
CA LEU A 600 -1.19 -6.50 -4.37
C LEU A 600 -0.62 -5.66 -5.51
N ALA A 601 -0.01 -4.50 -5.20
CA ALA A 601 0.65 -3.67 -6.20
C ALA A 601 1.75 -4.44 -6.93
N GLU A 602 2.57 -5.19 -6.17
CA GLU A 602 3.60 -6.07 -6.72
C GLU A 602 3.01 -7.12 -7.67
N LYS A 603 1.99 -7.85 -7.21
CA LYS A 603 1.32 -8.87 -8.02
C LYS A 603 0.69 -8.28 -9.28
N ARG A 604 0.01 -7.14 -9.18
CA ARG A 604 -0.62 -6.46 -10.33
C ARG A 604 0.39 -5.98 -11.35
N VAL A 605 1.47 -5.33 -10.91
CA VAL A 605 2.54 -4.89 -11.81
C VAL A 605 3.16 -6.09 -12.51
N GLN A 606 3.44 -7.16 -11.79
CA GLN A 606 4.01 -8.38 -12.34
C GLN A 606 3.08 -9.07 -13.35
N VAL A 607 1.80 -9.25 -13.02
CA VAL A 607 0.82 -9.90 -13.90
C VAL A 607 0.59 -9.08 -15.16
N LEU A 608 0.39 -7.77 -15.01
CA LEU A 608 0.04 -6.90 -16.12
C LEU A 608 1.24 -6.50 -16.99
N MET A 609 2.42 -6.32 -16.40
CA MET A 609 3.61 -5.78 -17.07
C MET A 609 4.73 -6.80 -17.26
N GLY A 610 4.68 -7.95 -16.58
CA GLY A 610 5.68 -9.03 -16.65
C GLY A 610 5.67 -9.79 -17.99
N ASP A 611 6.56 -10.78 -18.11
CA ASP A 611 6.77 -11.52 -19.36
C ASP A 611 5.70 -12.58 -19.64
N LYS A 612 5.13 -13.18 -18.59
CA LYS A 612 4.17 -14.28 -18.74
C LYS A 612 2.81 -13.75 -19.23
N VAL A 613 2.32 -14.36 -20.30
CA VAL A 613 1.06 -13.94 -20.97
C VAL A 613 -0.16 -14.57 -20.29
N GLU A 614 -0.09 -15.84 -19.87
CA GLU A 614 -1.26 -16.54 -19.32
C GLU A 614 -1.83 -15.91 -18.05
N PRO A 615 -1.04 -15.52 -17.02
CA PRO A 615 -1.59 -14.84 -15.84
C PRO A 615 -2.28 -13.51 -16.18
N ARG A 616 -1.80 -12.81 -17.22
CA ARG A 616 -2.41 -11.58 -17.70
C ARG A 616 -3.74 -11.82 -18.39
N LYS A 617 -3.86 -12.87 -19.21
CA LYS A 617 -5.13 -13.26 -19.85
C LYS A 617 -6.16 -13.66 -18.81
N GLU A 618 -5.76 -14.47 -17.83
CA GLU A 618 -6.63 -14.90 -16.73
C GLU A 618 -7.13 -13.68 -15.96
N TRP A 619 -6.23 -12.77 -15.58
CA TRP A 619 -6.62 -11.56 -14.88
C TRP A 619 -7.59 -10.68 -15.67
N ILE A 620 -7.35 -10.51 -16.98
CA ILE A 620 -8.26 -9.75 -17.87
C ILE A 620 -9.64 -10.41 -17.93
N ASN A 621 -9.70 -11.73 -18.08
CA ASN A 621 -10.96 -12.46 -18.14
C ASN A 621 -11.77 -12.38 -16.84
N GLU A 622 -11.09 -12.31 -15.69
CA GLU A 622 -11.72 -12.25 -14.37
C GLU A 622 -12.14 -10.81 -13.96
N ASN A 623 -11.47 -9.79 -14.48
CA ASN A 623 -11.59 -8.42 -13.96
C ASN A 623 -12.12 -7.41 -14.99
N VAL A 624 -12.29 -7.80 -16.26
CA VAL A 624 -12.76 -6.92 -17.33
C VAL A 624 -14.07 -7.44 -17.89
N GLU A 625 -15.13 -6.66 -17.75
CA GLU A 625 -16.37 -6.90 -18.46
C GLU A 625 -16.23 -6.43 -19.91
N PHE A 626 -16.31 -7.37 -20.85
CA PHE A 626 -16.34 -7.06 -22.27
C PHE A 626 -17.78 -6.72 -22.65
N THR A 627 -18.11 -5.45 -22.71
CA THR A 627 -19.39 -4.99 -23.24
C THR A 627 -19.32 -4.96 -24.77
N LEU A 628 -20.41 -5.37 -25.43
CA LEU A 628 -20.56 -5.26 -26.89
C LEU A 628 -20.78 -3.78 -27.33
N GLU A 629 -20.99 -2.89 -26.39
CA GLU A 629 -21.10 -1.46 -26.63
C GLU A 629 -19.68 -0.86 -26.77
N ASP A 630 -19.34 -0.57 -28.02
CA ASP A 630 -18.15 0.21 -28.32
C ASP A 630 -18.41 1.67 -27.91
N SER A 631 -18.03 2.02 -26.69
CA SER A 631 -18.16 3.39 -26.17
C SER A 631 -17.33 4.42 -26.97
N TYR A 632 -16.51 3.95 -27.90
CA TYR A 632 -15.76 4.79 -28.85
C TYR A 632 -16.50 5.04 -30.16
N ARG A 633 -17.62 4.39 -30.42
CA ARG A 633 -18.54 4.73 -31.52
C ARG A 633 -19.51 5.79 -31.03
N ALA A 634 -19.04 7.00 -30.82
CA ALA A 634 -19.93 8.14 -30.79
C ALA A 634 -20.17 8.58 -32.22
N GLU A 635 -21.43 8.53 -32.66
CA GLU A 635 -21.92 9.17 -33.87
C GLU A 635 -21.70 10.69 -33.87
#